data_74d69b6b7fd91682b5ac3265c842686d
#
_entry.id   74d69b6b7fd91682b5ac3265c842686d
#
_cell.length_a   1.000
_cell.length_b   1.000
_cell.length_c   1.000
_cell.angle_alpha   90.00
_cell.angle_beta   90.00
_cell.angle_gamma   90.00
#
_symmetry.space_group_name_H-M   'P 1'
#
loop_
_entity.id
_entity.type
_entity.pdbx_description
1 polymer ?
#
loop_
_entity_poly.entity_id
_entity_poly.type
_entity_poly.pdbx_seq_one_letter_code
_entity_poly.pdbx_strand_id
1 'polypeptide(L)'
;MHSAAAETWFAARGWVPFPFQREVWAAMAAGRSGLLHATTGSGKTYAVWLGALQRARPLKEAPGLQVLWLTPMRALAADTARALQQPLPELAPAWAVGTRTGDTPSAERARQDRRLPQALVTTPESLSLMLTRERAHQELGGVHTVVVDEWHELIANKRGVQVQLALARLKRWNPSLVVWGLSATLGNVDEALATLCGKGGAGGVSSETSGGDAGPLRVQGRVEKALRIDTLLPQDPGRFSWGGHLGAQMLQPVVDEIEASRTALVFTNTRSQAEIWYQLLLQARPDWAGIVALHHGSLDKEVRAWVEAGLKAGQLKAVVATSSLDLGVDFLPVERVLQIGSAKGVARLLQRAGRSGHAPGRESRVTLVPTNTLELVEAAAARVAALAGQVEARTGLDKPLDVLVQHLVTVALGGDRATAEAGAEAPPCTGFIADELFAEVRSTHAYRALTREEFDWALAFVERGGESLTAYPEYHRVALVEGRWRVPDRGIARRHRLQVGTIVSDSAMAVKWLSGGTIGSIEEGFIARLNKGDHFVFAGRVLEYVRTQDMAAYVRTGSKKKGVVPSWAGGKMPLSSELAEAVQTLLDDTAQVLQREGTADTAHFAEPELQAARPMLQAQARLSQLPRRSGLLVERLQTREGHHLFLYPFAGRNVHIGLAQLLAWRLAREAPNTFSLSVNDYGLEILAVQPVAEAALNPAVLFSTEGLLADVLASLNSGELAQRRFREIARVAGLVFGGYPGAPKSMRQLQASSSLFFEVFRKYDAGNRLLGQAEREVLAQELEVSRLTATLQRLAALPLQRVDLAAPSPFALPLLVERLREQLSTEKLKDRLDRLLAEAEAALAPAPAPRRRARLRSGA
;
A
#
# COMPACT_ATOMS: atom_id res chain seq x y z
N MET A 1 -2.88 25.17 29.82
CA MET A 1 -1.43 25.45 29.56
C MET A 1 -1.38 26.60 28.55
N HIS A 2 -0.50 27.63 28.71
CA HIS A 2 -0.38 28.72 27.77
C HIS A 2 0.70 28.39 26.71
N SER A 3 0.63 29.00 25.53
CA SER A 3 1.65 28.86 24.46
C SER A 3 3.06 29.08 24.96
N ALA A 4 3.26 30.01 25.92
CA ALA A 4 4.52 30.31 26.58
C ALA A 4 5.16 29.08 27.25
N ALA A 5 4.38 28.17 27.83
CA ALA A 5 4.92 26.97 28.47
C ALA A 5 5.48 25.97 27.42
N ALA A 6 4.86 25.87 26.24
CA ALA A 6 5.36 25.08 25.14
C ALA A 6 6.70 25.65 24.60
N GLU A 7 6.80 26.97 24.46
CA GLU A 7 8.04 27.63 24.02
C GLU A 7 9.17 27.46 25.06
N THR A 8 8.85 27.57 26.35
CA THR A 8 9.84 27.32 27.43
C THR A 8 10.35 25.88 27.39
N TRP A 9 9.45 24.90 27.13
CA TRP A 9 9.85 23.50 27.01
C TRP A 9 10.78 23.23 25.82
N PHE A 10 10.55 23.90 24.68
CA PHE A 10 11.46 23.85 23.53
C PHE A 10 12.81 24.50 23.85
N ALA A 11 12.79 25.71 24.45
CA ALA A 11 14.00 26.45 24.79
C ALA A 11 14.91 25.67 25.76
N ALA A 12 14.33 24.97 26.75
CA ALA A 12 15.09 24.15 27.69
C ALA A 12 15.87 23.02 27.00
N ARG A 13 15.49 22.64 25.76
CA ARG A 13 16.16 21.63 24.93
C ARG A 13 17.05 22.22 23.84
N GLY A 14 17.22 23.53 23.84
CA GLY A 14 17.94 24.23 22.78
C GLY A 14 17.20 24.23 21.42
N TRP A 15 15.88 24.01 21.43
CA TRP A 15 15.07 24.00 20.22
C TRP A 15 14.28 25.30 20.06
N VAL A 16 14.04 25.66 18.82
CA VAL A 16 13.18 26.79 18.47
C VAL A 16 11.96 26.26 17.74
N PRO A 17 10.73 26.56 18.20
CA PRO A 17 9.54 26.14 17.50
C PRO A 17 9.48 26.73 16.09
N PHE A 18 9.13 25.88 15.12
CA PHE A 18 8.90 26.34 13.75
C PHE A 18 7.60 27.17 13.64
N PRO A 19 7.48 28.06 12.66
CA PRO A 19 6.26 28.87 12.46
C PRO A 19 4.99 28.02 12.37
N PHE A 20 5.01 26.91 11.64
CA PHE A 20 3.86 26.02 11.50
C PHE A 20 3.45 25.36 12.83
N GLN A 21 4.36 25.14 13.78
CA GLN A 21 4.03 24.60 15.09
C GLN A 21 3.22 25.60 15.91
N ARG A 22 3.63 26.87 15.88
CA ARG A 22 2.88 27.97 16.53
C ARG A 22 1.50 28.17 15.89
N GLU A 23 1.42 28.04 14.56
CA GLU A 23 0.15 28.10 13.82
C GLU A 23 -0.83 26.99 14.26
N VAL A 24 -0.33 25.74 14.40
CA VAL A 24 -1.12 24.61 14.91
C VAL A 24 -1.57 24.90 16.35
N TRP A 25 -0.68 25.38 17.24
CA TRP A 25 -1.05 25.68 18.63
C TRP A 25 -2.13 26.74 18.71
N ALA A 26 -2.02 27.80 17.95
CA ALA A 26 -3.04 28.86 17.89
C ALA A 26 -4.38 28.36 17.35
N ALA A 27 -4.36 27.55 16.27
CA ALA A 27 -5.57 26.96 15.70
C ALA A 27 -6.27 26.00 16.67
N MET A 28 -5.50 25.15 17.36
CA MET A 28 -6.04 24.22 18.36
C MET A 28 -6.61 24.95 19.57
N ALA A 29 -5.95 26.00 20.06
CA ALA A 29 -6.45 26.83 21.13
C ALA A 29 -7.77 27.52 20.77
N ALA A 30 -7.93 27.91 19.49
CA ALA A 30 -9.18 28.44 18.93
C ALA A 30 -10.26 27.38 18.65
N GLY A 31 -9.99 26.09 18.95
CA GLY A 31 -10.96 25.02 18.72
C GLY A 31 -11.08 24.55 17.26
N ARG A 32 -10.13 24.89 16.40
CA ARG A 32 -10.14 24.52 14.98
C ARG A 32 -9.57 23.14 14.74
N SER A 33 -10.25 22.33 13.94
CA SER A 33 -9.72 21.09 13.37
C SER A 33 -8.81 21.37 12.18
N GLY A 34 -7.93 20.43 11.81
CA GLY A 34 -7.04 20.66 10.69
C GLY A 34 -6.24 19.43 10.22
N LEU A 35 -5.40 19.68 9.22
CA LEU A 35 -4.43 18.73 8.68
C LEU A 35 -3.05 19.40 8.61
N LEU A 36 -2.08 18.84 9.32
CA LEU A 36 -0.68 19.26 9.24
C LEU A 36 0.04 18.38 8.21
N HIS A 37 0.46 19.00 7.12
CA HIS A 37 1.29 18.38 6.10
C HIS A 37 2.73 18.88 6.22
N ALA A 38 3.66 18.03 6.64
CA ALA A 38 5.08 18.39 6.77
C ALA A 38 5.96 17.16 6.67
N THR A 39 7.21 17.34 6.24
CA THR A 39 8.17 16.26 6.04
C THR A 39 8.43 15.44 7.31
N THR A 40 8.89 14.20 7.15
CA THR A 40 9.26 13.34 8.28
C THR A 40 10.43 13.98 9.07
N GLY A 41 10.39 13.88 10.41
CA GLY A 41 11.41 14.47 11.27
C GLY A 41 11.29 15.98 11.51
N SER A 42 10.22 16.64 11.02
CA SER A 42 9.96 18.07 11.21
C SER A 42 9.34 18.46 12.56
N GLY A 43 9.08 17.50 13.45
CA GLY A 43 8.44 17.77 14.74
C GLY A 43 6.91 17.90 14.71
N LYS A 44 6.24 17.25 13.73
CA LYS A 44 4.75 17.19 13.63
C LYS A 44 4.08 16.75 14.91
N THR A 45 4.63 15.73 15.56
CA THR A 45 4.08 15.14 16.79
C THR A 45 3.96 16.21 17.88
N TYR A 46 5.02 17.00 18.12
CA TYR A 46 4.98 18.06 19.14
C TYR A 46 4.16 19.29 18.71
N ALA A 47 4.03 19.56 17.40
CA ALA A 47 3.10 20.58 16.92
C ALA A 47 1.69 20.29 17.41
N VAL A 48 1.18 19.08 17.21
CA VAL A 48 -0.20 18.74 17.57
C VAL A 48 -0.32 18.33 19.04
N TRP A 49 0.66 17.63 19.62
CA TRP A 49 0.60 17.21 21.02
C TRP A 49 0.57 18.38 22.00
N LEU A 50 1.45 19.36 21.83
CA LEU A 50 1.46 20.52 22.70
C LEU A 50 0.20 21.39 22.52
N GLY A 51 -0.34 21.47 21.30
CA GLY A 51 -1.67 22.06 21.06
C GLY A 51 -2.80 21.32 21.78
N ALA A 52 -2.76 19.98 21.81
CA ALA A 52 -3.74 19.18 22.55
C ALA A 52 -3.63 19.41 24.07
N LEU A 53 -2.40 19.51 24.59
CA LEU A 53 -2.17 19.81 26.01
C LEU A 53 -2.65 21.22 26.40
N GLN A 54 -2.65 22.20 25.48
CA GLN A 54 -3.24 23.54 25.74
C GLN A 54 -4.75 23.49 25.95
N ARG A 55 -5.43 22.49 25.38
CA ARG A 55 -6.86 22.22 25.54
C ARG A 55 -7.18 21.33 26.75
N ALA A 56 -6.17 20.85 27.46
CA ALA A 56 -6.31 19.96 28.60
C ALA A 56 -7.24 20.55 29.66
N ARG A 57 -8.23 19.78 30.11
CA ARG A 57 -9.12 20.13 31.21
C ARG A 57 -8.52 19.65 32.55
N PRO A 58 -8.76 20.35 33.65
CA PRO A 58 -8.34 19.90 34.97
C PRO A 58 -8.86 18.49 35.29
N LEU A 59 -8.04 17.63 35.92
CA LEU A 59 -8.45 16.25 36.22
C LEU A 59 -9.65 16.16 37.20
N LYS A 60 -9.91 17.19 38.00
CA LYS A 60 -11.12 17.29 38.83
C LYS A 60 -12.38 17.39 38.01
N GLU A 61 -12.32 18.02 36.85
CA GLU A 61 -13.44 18.22 35.93
C GLU A 61 -13.56 17.11 34.87
N ALA A 62 -12.40 16.58 34.42
CA ALA A 62 -12.32 15.54 33.39
C ALA A 62 -11.27 14.49 33.77
N PRO A 63 -11.60 13.55 34.69
CA PRO A 63 -10.62 12.57 35.20
C PRO A 63 -10.29 11.44 34.22
N GLY A 64 -11.08 11.30 33.14
CA GLY A 64 -10.97 10.24 32.15
C GLY A 64 -10.10 10.59 30.96
N LEU A 65 -10.37 9.89 29.85
CA LEU A 65 -9.70 10.08 28.57
C LEU A 65 -10.04 11.43 27.95
N GLN A 66 -9.03 12.20 27.58
CA GLN A 66 -9.18 13.52 26.96
C GLN A 66 -8.63 13.59 25.53
N VAL A 67 -7.57 12.80 25.24
CA VAL A 67 -6.93 12.79 23.91
C VAL A 67 -6.84 11.37 23.40
N LEU A 68 -7.31 11.17 22.16
CA LEU A 68 -7.09 9.95 21.38
C LEU A 68 -6.07 10.21 20.28
N TRP A 69 -5.08 9.32 20.18
CA TRP A 69 -4.09 9.35 19.11
C TRP A 69 -4.16 8.06 18.31
N LEU A 70 -4.62 8.15 17.05
CA LEU A 70 -4.79 7.02 16.15
C LEU A 70 -3.55 6.85 15.29
N THR A 71 -2.99 5.64 15.30
CA THR A 71 -1.85 5.28 14.45
C THR A 71 -2.24 4.15 13.48
N PRO A 72 -1.72 4.14 12.23
CA PRO A 72 -2.03 3.07 11.28
C PRO A 72 -1.38 1.74 11.64
N MET A 73 -0.31 1.74 12.44
CA MET A 73 0.47 0.54 12.74
C MET A 73 0.75 0.41 14.24
N ARG A 74 0.76 -0.85 14.73
CA ARG A 74 1.03 -1.17 16.15
C ARG A 74 2.45 -0.78 16.57
N ALA A 75 3.44 -0.96 15.69
CA ALA A 75 4.82 -0.58 15.95
C ALA A 75 4.96 0.92 16.24
N LEU A 76 4.26 1.77 15.47
CA LEU A 76 4.25 3.21 15.65
C LEU A 76 3.65 3.62 17.02
N ALA A 77 2.68 2.88 17.53
CA ALA A 77 1.98 3.24 18.76
C ALA A 77 2.91 3.32 19.99
N ALA A 78 3.88 2.42 20.10
CA ALA A 78 4.82 2.41 21.21
C ALA A 78 5.80 3.60 21.16
N ASP A 79 6.29 3.95 19.99
CA ASP A 79 7.21 5.09 19.79
C ASP A 79 6.47 6.42 19.96
N THR A 80 5.27 6.53 19.40
CA THR A 80 4.39 7.69 19.62
C THR A 80 4.13 7.88 21.12
N ALA A 81 3.73 6.84 21.84
CA ALA A 81 3.46 6.95 23.28
C ALA A 81 4.68 7.45 24.06
N ARG A 82 5.89 6.98 23.73
CA ARG A 82 7.14 7.47 24.36
C ARG A 82 7.37 8.95 24.07
N ALA A 83 7.16 9.39 22.82
CA ALA A 83 7.30 10.79 22.43
C ALA A 83 6.27 11.68 23.17
N LEU A 84 5.03 11.23 23.32
CA LEU A 84 3.98 11.95 24.05
C LEU A 84 4.28 12.03 25.55
N GLN A 85 4.95 11.05 26.13
CA GLN A 85 5.32 11.04 27.55
C GLN A 85 6.42 12.07 27.89
N GLN A 86 7.33 12.38 26.98
CA GLN A 86 8.48 13.23 27.23
C GLN A 86 8.16 14.62 27.82
N PRO A 87 7.17 15.38 27.32
CA PRO A 87 6.87 16.70 27.86
C PRO A 87 6.00 16.67 29.13
N LEU A 88 5.39 15.52 29.48
CA LEU A 88 4.42 15.46 30.58
C LEU A 88 4.98 15.80 31.96
N PRO A 89 6.18 15.36 32.37
CA PRO A 89 6.72 15.71 33.70
C PRO A 89 6.79 17.21 33.96
N GLU A 90 7.00 18.00 32.89
CA GLU A 90 7.14 19.45 32.99
C GLU A 90 5.82 20.19 32.71
N LEU A 91 5.03 19.69 31.73
CA LEU A 91 3.86 20.41 31.22
C LEU A 91 2.53 19.93 31.78
N ALA A 92 2.42 18.65 32.12
CA ALA A 92 1.19 18.04 32.61
C ALA A 92 1.50 16.82 33.52
N PRO A 93 2.16 17.00 34.70
CA PRO A 93 2.69 15.90 35.53
C PRO A 93 1.62 14.94 36.03
N ALA A 94 0.36 15.36 36.06
CA ALA A 94 -0.75 14.51 36.49
C ALA A 94 -1.34 13.66 35.37
N TRP A 95 -0.87 13.82 34.13
CA TRP A 95 -1.36 13.06 32.96
C TRP A 95 -0.56 11.77 32.77
N ALA A 96 -1.25 10.76 32.26
CA ALA A 96 -0.66 9.51 31.82
C ALA A 96 -0.98 9.26 30.34
N VAL A 97 -0.02 8.71 29.63
CA VAL A 97 -0.19 8.18 28.26
C VAL A 97 -0.18 6.66 28.31
N GLY A 98 -1.19 6.04 27.73
CA GLY A 98 -1.26 4.59 27.57
C GLY A 98 -1.31 4.18 26.09
N THR A 99 -1.06 2.90 25.84
CA THR A 99 -1.25 2.28 24.53
C THR A 99 -2.33 1.22 24.57
N ARG A 100 -3.23 1.20 23.56
CA ARG A 100 -4.23 0.14 23.43
C ARG A 100 -4.25 -0.36 21.99
N THR A 101 -3.56 -1.46 21.75
CA THR A 101 -3.45 -2.12 20.45
C THR A 101 -3.61 -3.63 20.61
N GLY A 102 -3.56 -4.38 19.51
CA GLY A 102 -3.52 -5.85 19.58
C GLY A 102 -2.35 -6.41 20.40
N ASP A 103 -1.28 -5.63 20.56
CA ASP A 103 -0.05 -6.05 21.27
C ASP A 103 0.00 -5.63 22.73
N THR A 104 -0.98 -4.87 23.22
CA THR A 104 -1.03 -4.44 24.62
C THR A 104 -1.21 -5.63 25.55
N PRO A 105 -0.37 -5.80 26.58
CA PRO A 105 -0.46 -6.91 27.53
C PRO A 105 -1.82 -6.98 28.24
N SER A 106 -2.25 -8.20 28.59
CA SER A 106 -3.55 -8.42 29.24
C SER A 106 -3.71 -7.70 30.57
N ALA A 107 -2.66 -7.65 31.38
CA ALA A 107 -2.65 -6.90 32.62
C ALA A 107 -2.88 -5.41 32.43
N GLU A 108 -2.24 -4.82 31.41
CA GLU A 108 -2.44 -3.41 31.07
C GLU A 108 -3.85 -3.15 30.53
N ARG A 109 -4.38 -4.05 29.69
CA ARG A 109 -5.78 -3.97 29.23
C ARG A 109 -6.75 -4.01 30.41
N ALA A 110 -6.56 -4.91 31.36
CA ALA A 110 -7.41 -5.03 32.56
C ALA A 110 -7.36 -3.76 33.42
N ARG A 111 -6.19 -3.11 33.52
CA ARG A 111 -6.03 -1.81 34.17
C ARG A 111 -6.82 -0.71 33.46
N GLN A 112 -6.69 -0.64 32.14
CA GLN A 112 -7.39 0.34 31.29
C GLN A 112 -8.90 0.09 31.26
N ASP A 113 -9.37 -1.16 31.41
CA ASP A 113 -10.80 -1.48 31.48
C ASP A 113 -11.45 -0.94 32.78
N ARG A 114 -10.65 -0.69 33.80
CA ARG A 114 -11.09 -0.03 35.07
C ARG A 114 -10.99 1.49 34.96
N ARG A 115 -9.91 2.01 34.38
CA ARG A 115 -9.67 3.45 34.20
C ARG A 115 -8.74 3.71 33.04
N LEU A 116 -9.22 4.45 32.03
CA LEU A 116 -8.42 4.92 30.92
C LEU A 116 -7.45 6.03 31.34
N PRO A 117 -6.26 6.13 30.71
CA PRO A 117 -5.36 7.28 30.89
C PRO A 117 -5.94 8.53 30.22
N GLN A 118 -5.35 9.70 30.48
CA GLN A 118 -5.77 10.98 29.89
C GLN A 118 -5.47 11.05 28.40
N ALA A 119 -4.43 10.41 27.92
CA ALA A 119 -4.12 10.24 26.52
C ALA A 119 -3.94 8.76 26.17
N LEU A 120 -4.53 8.31 25.08
CA LEU A 120 -4.49 6.93 24.62
C LEU A 120 -4.04 6.85 23.17
N VAL A 121 -2.92 6.17 22.94
CA VAL A 121 -2.46 5.82 21.58
C VAL A 121 -3.05 4.48 21.19
N THR A 122 -3.75 4.43 20.04
CA THR A 122 -4.51 3.25 19.63
C THR A 122 -4.53 3.10 18.11
N THR A 123 -5.13 2.01 17.61
CA THR A 123 -5.35 1.76 16.17
C THR A 123 -6.84 1.85 15.82
N PRO A 124 -7.22 2.05 14.54
CA PRO A 124 -8.62 2.09 14.12
C PRO A 124 -9.44 0.89 14.60
N GLU A 125 -8.88 -0.31 14.51
CA GLU A 125 -9.54 -1.56 14.93
C GLU A 125 -9.78 -1.58 16.45
N SER A 126 -8.80 -1.14 17.23
CA SER A 126 -8.92 -1.09 18.68
C SER A 126 -9.93 -0.04 19.14
N LEU A 127 -10.01 1.10 18.44
CA LEU A 127 -11.04 2.10 18.69
C LEU A 127 -12.43 1.56 18.36
N SER A 128 -12.61 0.89 17.20
CA SER A 128 -13.88 0.23 16.86
C SER A 128 -14.29 -0.79 17.91
N LEU A 129 -13.33 -1.54 18.46
CA LEU A 129 -13.58 -2.46 19.57
C LEU A 129 -14.01 -1.73 20.86
N MET A 130 -13.43 -0.57 21.17
CA MET A 130 -13.85 0.25 22.32
C MET A 130 -15.28 0.78 22.14
N LEU A 131 -15.67 1.12 20.92
CA LEU A 131 -17.03 1.54 20.60
C LEU A 131 -18.10 0.44 20.84
N THR A 132 -17.71 -0.86 20.90
CA THR A 132 -18.64 -1.96 21.25
C THR A 132 -18.93 -2.11 22.75
N ARG A 133 -18.37 -1.26 23.59
CA ARG A 133 -18.52 -1.38 25.05
C ARG A 133 -19.82 -0.75 25.53
N GLU A 134 -20.44 -1.33 26.53
CA GLU A 134 -21.65 -0.78 27.13
C GLU A 134 -21.43 0.63 27.74
N ARG A 135 -20.20 0.92 28.18
CA ARG A 135 -19.79 2.24 28.69
C ARG A 135 -19.06 3.10 27.66
N ALA A 136 -19.18 2.82 26.34
CA ALA A 136 -18.41 3.53 25.32
C ALA A 136 -18.60 5.05 25.40
N HIS A 137 -19.83 5.55 25.57
CA HIS A 137 -20.10 6.99 25.73
C HIS A 137 -19.42 7.57 26.99
N GLN A 138 -19.48 6.87 28.13
CA GLN A 138 -18.85 7.34 29.38
C GLN A 138 -17.32 7.37 29.28
N GLU A 139 -16.73 6.36 28.58
CA GLU A 139 -15.28 6.24 28.42
C GLU A 139 -14.71 7.21 27.40
N LEU A 140 -15.43 7.49 26.31
CA LEU A 140 -14.94 8.22 25.14
C LEU A 140 -15.59 9.58 24.94
N GLY A 141 -16.77 9.86 25.52
CA GLY A 141 -17.49 11.11 25.34
C GLY A 141 -16.78 12.34 25.90
N GLY A 142 -15.82 12.16 26.81
CA GLY A 142 -14.96 13.21 27.34
C GLY A 142 -13.78 13.61 26.45
N VAL A 143 -13.53 12.89 25.35
CA VAL A 143 -12.44 13.18 24.42
C VAL A 143 -12.68 14.51 23.75
N HIS A 144 -11.75 15.44 23.88
CA HIS A 144 -11.82 16.78 23.27
C HIS A 144 -10.88 16.93 22.07
N THR A 145 -9.92 16.02 21.89
CA THR A 145 -8.99 16.05 20.75
C THR A 145 -8.72 14.63 20.24
N VAL A 146 -8.85 14.45 18.93
CA VAL A 146 -8.41 13.24 18.24
C VAL A 146 -7.32 13.61 17.25
N VAL A 147 -6.20 12.90 17.32
CA VAL A 147 -5.10 13.01 16.34
C VAL A 147 -5.08 11.75 15.50
N VAL A 148 -5.07 11.90 14.18
CA VAL A 148 -4.94 10.81 13.22
C VAL A 148 -3.57 10.90 12.56
N ASP A 149 -2.67 10.07 13.05
CA ASP A 149 -1.27 10.04 12.59
C ASP A 149 -1.15 9.28 11.27
N GLU A 150 -0.20 9.70 10.43
CA GLU A 150 0.05 9.16 9.10
C GLU A 150 -1.24 8.96 8.29
N TRP A 151 -2.10 9.99 8.26
CA TRP A 151 -3.42 9.95 7.63
C TRP A 151 -3.38 9.48 6.17
N HIS A 152 -2.31 9.80 5.44
CA HIS A 152 -2.11 9.38 4.06
C HIS A 152 -2.04 7.84 3.89
N GLU A 153 -1.74 7.08 4.94
CA GLU A 153 -1.74 5.61 4.92
C GLU A 153 -3.15 5.02 5.14
N LEU A 154 -4.07 5.80 5.69
CA LEU A 154 -5.42 5.35 6.01
C LEU A 154 -6.46 5.78 4.96
N ILE A 155 -6.27 6.92 4.33
CA ILE A 155 -7.29 7.57 3.49
C ILE A 155 -7.84 6.68 2.37
N ALA A 156 -6.98 5.92 1.69
CA ALA A 156 -7.33 5.12 0.52
C ALA A 156 -7.77 3.67 0.86
N ASN A 157 -8.09 3.38 2.12
CA ASN A 157 -8.47 2.02 2.53
C ASN A 157 -9.63 1.99 3.54
N LYS A 158 -10.21 0.81 3.76
CA LYS A 158 -11.35 0.61 4.67
C LYS A 158 -11.06 1.02 6.12
N ARG A 159 -9.79 1.03 6.55
CA ARG A 159 -9.40 1.51 7.89
C ARG A 159 -9.61 3.02 8.04
N GLY A 160 -9.37 3.79 6.99
CA GLY A 160 -9.69 5.22 6.97
C GLY A 160 -11.20 5.48 7.07
N VAL A 161 -12.01 4.62 6.48
CA VAL A 161 -13.47 4.67 6.63
C VAL A 161 -13.90 4.35 8.07
N GLN A 162 -13.28 3.36 8.71
CA GLN A 162 -13.50 3.08 10.15
C GLN A 162 -13.15 4.30 11.03
N VAL A 163 -12.06 5.00 10.71
CA VAL A 163 -11.69 6.25 11.42
C VAL A 163 -12.78 7.31 11.23
N GLN A 164 -13.24 7.53 10.01
CA GLN A 164 -14.31 8.52 9.74
C GLN A 164 -15.59 8.22 10.51
N LEU A 165 -16.03 6.95 10.54
CA LEU A 165 -17.21 6.52 11.30
C LEU A 165 -17.02 6.69 12.82
N ALA A 166 -15.85 6.35 13.34
CA ALA A 166 -15.54 6.57 14.75
C ALA A 166 -15.51 8.06 15.11
N LEU A 167 -14.92 8.91 14.25
CA LEU A 167 -14.91 10.35 14.42
C LEU A 167 -16.33 10.94 14.38
N ALA A 168 -17.23 10.47 13.51
CA ALA A 168 -18.62 10.91 13.46
C ALA A 168 -19.36 10.59 14.79
N ARG A 169 -19.15 9.37 15.33
CA ARG A 169 -19.67 8.96 16.64
C ARG A 169 -19.14 9.84 17.77
N LEU A 170 -17.84 10.11 17.81
CA LEU A 170 -17.22 10.96 18.84
C LEU A 170 -17.69 12.42 18.74
N LYS A 171 -17.83 12.96 17.51
CA LYS A 171 -18.37 14.32 17.27
C LYS A 171 -19.82 14.44 17.73
N ARG A 172 -20.64 13.40 17.53
CA ARG A 172 -22.01 13.37 18.04
C ARG A 172 -22.04 13.45 19.56
N TRP A 173 -21.16 12.73 20.25
CA TRP A 173 -21.07 12.76 21.71
C TRP A 173 -20.47 14.06 22.22
N ASN A 174 -19.47 14.60 21.54
CA ASN A 174 -18.82 15.87 21.85
C ASN A 174 -18.72 16.77 20.60
N PRO A 175 -19.68 17.67 20.38
CA PRO A 175 -19.65 18.59 19.24
C PRO A 175 -18.43 19.54 19.21
N SER A 176 -17.79 19.78 20.36
CA SER A 176 -16.56 20.60 20.46
C SER A 176 -15.27 19.81 20.20
N LEU A 177 -15.38 18.55 19.71
CA LEU A 177 -14.25 17.70 19.37
C LEU A 177 -13.38 18.34 18.27
N VAL A 178 -12.10 18.46 18.53
CA VAL A 178 -11.11 18.91 17.56
C VAL A 178 -10.35 17.71 16.99
N VAL A 179 -10.25 17.67 15.67
CA VAL A 179 -9.60 16.57 14.93
C VAL A 179 -8.41 17.11 14.15
N TRP A 180 -7.24 16.52 14.33
CA TRP A 180 -6.04 16.85 13.56
C TRP A 180 -5.45 15.63 12.86
N GLY A 181 -5.25 15.73 11.55
CA GLY A 181 -4.48 14.76 10.77
C GLY A 181 -3.02 15.15 10.67
N LEU A 182 -2.14 14.16 10.65
CA LEU A 182 -0.72 14.31 10.33
C LEU A 182 -0.40 13.57 9.03
N SER A 183 0.31 14.22 8.12
CA SER A 183 0.73 13.62 6.86
C SER A 183 2.11 14.11 6.45
N ALA A 184 2.89 13.24 5.79
CA ALA A 184 4.22 13.59 5.29
C ALA A 184 4.30 13.64 3.76
N THR A 185 3.57 12.77 3.06
CA THR A 185 3.72 12.57 1.62
C THR A 185 2.34 12.42 0.96
N LEU A 186 1.81 13.51 0.44
CA LEU A 186 0.47 13.56 -0.13
C LEU A 186 0.37 14.67 -1.18
N GLY A 187 -0.11 14.34 -2.39
CA GLY A 187 -0.27 15.30 -3.47
C GLY A 187 -1.56 16.14 -3.36
N ASN A 188 -2.66 15.57 -2.83
CA ASN A 188 -3.98 16.20 -2.75
C ASN A 188 -4.39 16.53 -1.29
N VAL A 189 -3.67 17.44 -0.66
CA VAL A 189 -3.83 17.76 0.77
C VAL A 189 -5.22 18.28 1.13
N ASP A 190 -5.86 19.05 0.24
CA ASP A 190 -7.19 19.64 0.50
C ASP A 190 -8.29 18.56 0.49
N GLU A 191 -8.24 17.60 -0.42
CA GLU A 191 -9.14 16.45 -0.43
C GLU A 191 -8.94 15.56 0.80
N ALA A 192 -7.69 15.36 1.21
CA ALA A 192 -7.37 14.61 2.42
C ALA A 192 -7.91 15.27 3.69
N LEU A 193 -7.89 16.60 3.76
CA LEU A 193 -8.50 17.38 4.84
C LEU A 193 -10.02 17.21 4.83
N ALA A 194 -10.67 17.34 3.67
CA ALA A 194 -12.11 17.15 3.51
C ALA A 194 -12.54 15.71 3.89
N THR A 195 -11.74 14.71 3.51
CA THR A 195 -11.97 13.29 3.84
C THR A 195 -11.88 13.04 5.35
N LEU A 196 -10.98 13.72 6.05
CA LEU A 196 -10.81 13.60 7.50
C LEU A 196 -11.93 14.29 8.28
N CYS A 197 -12.29 15.50 7.88
CA CYS A 197 -13.19 16.38 8.65
C CYS A 197 -14.68 16.18 8.32
N GLY A 198 -15.03 15.54 7.18
CA GLY A 198 -16.41 15.34 6.73
C GLY A 198 -17.03 16.60 6.13
N LYS A 199 -18.38 16.63 6.00
CA LYS A 199 -19.13 17.72 5.34
C LYS A 199 -18.91 19.12 5.90
N GLY A 200 -18.47 19.25 7.14
CA GLY A 200 -18.14 20.55 7.74
C GLY A 200 -16.85 21.19 7.20
N GLY A 201 -16.13 20.51 6.28
CA GLY A 201 -14.86 20.98 5.71
C GLY A 201 -14.92 21.46 4.25
N ALA A 202 -16.06 21.34 3.58
CA ALA A 202 -16.20 21.67 2.16
C ALA A 202 -16.90 23.02 1.93
N GLY A 203 -16.54 24.03 2.73
CA GLY A 203 -16.78 25.43 2.38
C GLY A 203 -15.60 25.88 1.52
N GLY A 204 -15.86 26.16 0.24
CA GLY A 204 -14.86 26.55 -0.75
C GLY A 204 -13.95 27.67 -0.27
N VAL A 205 -12.83 27.85 -0.94
CA VAL A 205 -12.01 29.05 -0.88
C VAL A 205 -12.92 30.26 -1.08
N SER A 206 -13.40 30.81 0.00
CA SER A 206 -14.18 32.05 0.00
C SER A 206 -13.45 33.01 0.90
N SER A 207 -12.90 34.00 0.20
CA SER A 207 -12.77 35.40 0.62
C SER A 207 -13.25 35.71 2.05
N GLU A 208 -12.39 36.40 2.74
CA GLU A 208 -12.65 37.20 3.91
C GLU A 208 -13.99 37.92 3.84
N THR A 209 -15.00 37.44 4.55
CA THR A 209 -16.05 38.33 5.11
C THR A 209 -16.95 37.57 6.11
N SER A 210 -17.06 38.16 7.31
CA SER A 210 -18.02 37.99 8.38
C SER A 210 -18.02 36.72 9.25
N GLY A 211 -17.70 36.95 10.49
CA GLY A 211 -17.87 36.29 11.77
C GLY A 211 -18.74 35.02 11.84
N GLY A 212 -18.16 33.87 12.11
CA GLY A 212 -18.89 32.66 12.48
C GLY A 212 -18.33 31.42 11.76
N ASP A 213 -17.67 30.54 12.52
CA ASP A 213 -17.23 29.19 12.14
C ASP A 213 -16.19 29.10 11.01
N ALA A 214 -14.97 29.46 11.33
CA ALA A 214 -13.82 29.23 10.45
C ALA A 214 -13.62 27.71 10.25
N GLY A 215 -13.82 27.21 9.02
CA GLY A 215 -13.64 25.80 8.64
C GLY A 215 -12.29 25.17 9.04
N PRO A 216 -12.08 23.88 8.79
CA PRO A 216 -10.86 23.20 9.15
C PRO A 216 -9.64 23.78 8.43
N LEU A 217 -8.49 23.79 9.11
CA LEU A 217 -7.27 24.45 8.67
C LEU A 217 -6.29 23.49 8.00
N ARG A 218 -5.79 23.85 6.83
CA ARG A 218 -4.59 23.22 6.24
C ARG A 218 -3.34 23.97 6.70
N VAL A 219 -2.44 23.28 7.39
CA VAL A 219 -1.13 23.81 7.76
C VAL A 219 -0.05 23.07 6.99
N GLN A 220 0.81 23.82 6.33
CA GLN A 220 1.95 23.27 5.60
C GLN A 220 3.25 23.62 6.31
N GLY A 221 3.88 22.59 6.92
CA GLY A 221 5.18 22.75 7.55
C GLY A 221 6.29 22.67 6.51
N ARG A 222 6.91 23.82 6.18
CA ARG A 222 8.12 23.86 5.37
C ARG A 222 9.32 23.89 6.31
N VAL A 223 10.10 22.82 6.29
CA VAL A 223 11.41 22.76 6.94
C VAL A 223 12.42 22.51 5.84
N GLU A 224 13.38 23.43 5.72
CA GLU A 224 14.50 23.23 4.80
C GLU A 224 15.29 22.00 5.26
N LYS A 225 15.17 20.94 4.51
CA LYS A 225 15.90 19.71 4.71
C LYS A 225 16.55 19.32 3.40
N ALA A 226 17.87 19.23 3.39
CA ALA A 226 18.59 18.75 2.22
C ALA A 226 18.15 17.31 1.92
N LEU A 227 17.68 17.09 0.70
CA LEU A 227 17.30 15.77 0.17
C LEU A 227 18.28 15.40 -0.92
N ARG A 228 18.97 14.29 -0.74
CA ARG A 228 19.86 13.74 -1.74
C ARG A 228 19.33 12.39 -2.23
N ILE A 229 19.10 12.30 -3.53
CA ILE A 229 18.68 11.08 -4.21
C ILE A 229 19.79 10.72 -5.19
N ASP A 230 20.50 9.63 -4.90
CA ASP A 230 21.56 9.09 -5.73
C ASP A 230 21.09 7.79 -6.39
N THR A 231 21.81 7.35 -7.43
CA THR A 231 21.62 6.05 -8.06
C THR A 231 22.95 5.32 -8.13
N LEU A 232 23.01 4.06 -7.69
CA LEU A 232 24.13 3.20 -7.97
C LEU A 232 24.11 2.78 -9.44
N LEU A 233 25.19 3.08 -10.13
CA LEU A 233 25.35 2.72 -11.54
C LEU A 233 26.03 1.35 -11.67
N PRO A 234 25.66 0.52 -12.67
CA PRO A 234 26.33 -0.74 -12.94
C PRO A 234 27.77 -0.51 -13.36
N GLN A 235 28.69 -1.35 -12.92
CA GLN A 235 30.12 -1.28 -13.27
C GLN A 235 30.35 -1.50 -14.76
N ASP A 236 29.57 -2.37 -15.40
CA ASP A 236 29.58 -2.61 -16.85
C ASP A 236 28.17 -2.38 -17.41
N PRO A 237 27.87 -1.14 -17.86
CA PRO A 237 26.57 -0.80 -18.44
C PRO A 237 26.20 -1.62 -19.68
N GLY A 238 27.18 -2.01 -20.49
CA GLY A 238 26.97 -2.80 -21.70
C GLY A 238 26.47 -4.21 -21.44
N ARG A 239 26.76 -4.76 -20.28
CA ARG A 239 26.33 -6.09 -19.83
C ARG A 239 25.19 -6.06 -18.81
N PHE A 240 24.70 -4.89 -18.47
CA PHE A 240 23.58 -4.78 -17.56
C PHE A 240 22.29 -5.30 -18.21
N SER A 241 21.58 -6.17 -17.53
CA SER A 241 20.39 -6.84 -18.06
C SER A 241 19.30 -5.86 -18.47
N TRP A 242 18.70 -6.05 -19.65
CA TRP A 242 17.55 -5.25 -20.10
C TRP A 242 16.29 -5.55 -19.26
N GLY A 243 16.19 -6.74 -18.69
CA GLY A 243 15.09 -7.12 -17.77
C GLY A 243 15.60 -8.02 -16.66
N GLY A 244 15.01 -7.93 -15.51
CA GLY A 244 15.39 -8.72 -14.35
C GLY A 244 14.73 -8.18 -13.08
N HIS A 245 14.99 -8.83 -11.93
CA HIS A 245 14.32 -8.42 -10.69
C HIS A 245 15.12 -8.70 -9.41
N LEU A 246 16.22 -9.42 -9.51
CA LEU A 246 17.03 -9.80 -8.34
C LEU A 246 18.13 -8.81 -8.03
N GLY A 247 18.63 -8.10 -9.03
CA GLY A 247 19.68 -7.09 -8.89
C GLY A 247 21.04 -7.65 -8.42
N ALA A 248 21.31 -8.95 -8.60
CA ALA A 248 22.55 -9.57 -8.14
C ALA A 248 23.82 -8.94 -8.75
N GLN A 249 23.72 -8.35 -9.93
CA GLN A 249 24.82 -7.61 -10.57
C GLN A 249 25.21 -6.34 -9.79
N MET A 250 24.31 -5.82 -8.94
CA MET A 250 24.54 -4.65 -8.10
C MET A 250 25.05 -5.02 -6.69
N LEU A 251 25.36 -6.30 -6.44
CA LEU A 251 25.73 -6.75 -5.09
C LEU A 251 26.99 -6.04 -4.58
N GLN A 252 28.06 -5.98 -5.37
CA GLN A 252 29.30 -5.35 -4.93
C GLN A 252 29.14 -3.83 -4.69
N PRO A 253 28.53 -3.04 -5.59
CA PRO A 253 28.24 -1.63 -5.31
C PRO A 253 27.41 -1.40 -4.03
N VAL A 254 26.45 -2.29 -3.73
CA VAL A 254 25.65 -2.23 -2.50
C VAL A 254 26.49 -2.54 -1.27
N VAL A 255 27.37 -3.55 -1.34
CA VAL A 255 28.31 -3.89 -0.27
C VAL A 255 29.21 -2.70 0.04
N ASP A 256 29.78 -2.05 -0.98
CA ASP A 256 30.68 -0.90 -0.85
C ASP A 256 29.96 0.29 -0.18
N GLU A 257 28.72 0.58 -0.56
CA GLU A 257 27.89 1.64 0.08
C GLU A 257 27.55 1.33 1.54
N ILE A 258 27.22 0.06 1.85
CA ILE A 258 27.00 -0.34 3.23
C ILE A 258 28.31 -0.22 4.03
N GLU A 259 29.43 -0.63 3.47
CA GLU A 259 30.72 -0.55 4.15
C GLU A 259 31.13 0.88 4.46
N ALA A 260 30.86 1.81 3.54
CA ALA A 260 31.14 3.23 3.70
C ALA A 260 30.23 3.94 4.72
N SER A 261 29.14 3.32 5.17
CA SER A 261 28.18 3.89 6.12
C SER A 261 28.31 3.29 7.52
N ARG A 262 27.86 3.99 8.56
CA ARG A 262 27.77 3.42 9.92
C ARG A 262 26.63 2.43 10.02
N THR A 263 25.45 2.82 9.56
CA THR A 263 24.23 1.98 9.55
C THR A 263 23.45 2.26 8.29
N ALA A 264 23.05 1.19 7.57
CA ALA A 264 22.27 1.26 6.36
C ALA A 264 20.91 0.56 6.51
N LEU A 265 19.85 1.12 5.88
CA LEU A 265 18.60 0.41 5.62
C LEU A 265 18.54 0.02 4.15
N VAL A 266 18.33 -1.27 3.86
CA VAL A 266 18.23 -1.82 2.51
C VAL A 266 16.78 -2.24 2.27
N PHE A 267 16.03 -1.41 1.56
CA PHE A 267 14.63 -1.69 1.25
C PHE A 267 14.47 -2.53 0.00
N THR A 268 13.59 -3.51 0.09
CA THR A 268 13.13 -4.34 -1.03
C THR A 268 11.61 -4.29 -1.15
N ASN A 269 11.08 -4.68 -2.31
CA ASN A 269 9.64 -4.61 -2.55
C ASN A 269 8.88 -5.85 -2.06
N THR A 270 9.55 -6.98 -1.91
CA THR A 270 8.93 -8.24 -1.48
C THR A 270 9.74 -8.91 -0.37
N ARG A 271 9.04 -9.71 0.45
CA ARG A 271 9.69 -10.53 1.50
C ARG A 271 10.69 -11.52 0.90
N SER A 272 10.36 -12.13 -0.25
CA SER A 272 11.27 -13.03 -0.98
C SER A 272 12.57 -12.32 -1.37
N GLN A 273 12.47 -11.09 -1.89
CA GLN A 273 13.62 -10.30 -2.28
C GLN A 273 14.46 -9.90 -1.05
N ALA A 274 13.81 -9.61 0.09
CA ALA A 274 14.52 -9.32 1.33
C ALA A 274 15.32 -10.53 1.83
N GLU A 275 14.73 -11.72 1.82
CA GLU A 275 15.43 -12.97 2.18
C GLU A 275 16.63 -13.24 1.25
N ILE A 276 16.46 -13.04 -0.06
CA ILE A 276 17.53 -13.24 -1.05
C ILE A 276 18.68 -12.25 -0.81
N TRP A 277 18.38 -10.96 -0.68
CA TRP A 277 19.40 -9.93 -0.47
C TRP A 277 20.15 -10.10 0.85
N TYR A 278 19.44 -10.49 1.91
CA TYR A 278 20.08 -10.84 3.18
C TYR A 278 21.11 -11.97 3.01
N GLN A 279 20.75 -13.02 2.26
CA GLN A 279 21.67 -14.14 1.96
C GLN A 279 22.85 -13.69 1.08
N LEU A 280 22.60 -12.88 0.05
CA LEU A 280 23.65 -12.36 -0.83
C LEU A 280 24.67 -11.52 -0.06
N LEU A 281 24.22 -10.66 0.83
CA LEU A 281 25.10 -9.82 1.67
C LEU A 281 25.97 -10.69 2.59
N LEU A 282 25.41 -11.71 3.25
CA LEU A 282 26.17 -12.63 4.11
C LEU A 282 27.11 -13.55 3.33
N GLN A 283 26.81 -13.89 2.07
CA GLN A 283 27.73 -14.62 1.19
C GLN A 283 28.92 -13.76 0.75
N ALA A 284 28.66 -12.48 0.43
CA ALA A 284 29.69 -11.52 0.06
C ALA A 284 30.57 -11.12 1.26
N ARG A 285 29.97 -10.99 2.44
CA ARG A 285 30.62 -10.55 3.68
C ARG A 285 30.21 -11.46 4.85
N PRO A 286 30.81 -12.63 4.98
CA PRO A 286 30.53 -13.55 6.10
C PRO A 286 30.83 -12.97 7.48
N ASP A 287 31.76 -12.01 7.55
CA ASP A 287 32.12 -11.26 8.77
C ASP A 287 30.99 -10.36 9.26
N TRP A 288 29.96 -10.06 8.44
CA TRP A 288 28.78 -9.30 8.85
C TRP A 288 27.72 -10.16 9.57
N ALA A 289 27.96 -11.44 9.78
CA ALA A 289 27.05 -12.29 10.54
C ALA A 289 26.87 -11.74 11.95
N GLY A 290 25.61 -11.49 12.34
CA GLY A 290 25.23 -10.91 13.63
C GLY A 290 25.10 -9.37 13.64
N ILE A 291 25.64 -8.65 12.66
CA ILE A 291 25.50 -7.20 12.53
C ILE A 291 24.67 -6.77 11.32
N VAL A 292 24.34 -7.69 10.41
CA VAL A 292 23.30 -7.53 9.38
C VAL A 292 22.07 -8.30 9.80
N ALA A 293 20.90 -7.66 9.70
CA ALA A 293 19.64 -8.25 10.12
C ALA A 293 18.59 -8.18 9.01
N LEU A 294 17.53 -8.99 9.17
CA LEU A 294 16.37 -9.04 8.29
C LEU A 294 15.11 -8.55 9.03
N HIS A 295 14.28 -7.72 8.37
CA HIS A 295 13.05 -7.22 8.97
C HIS A 295 11.89 -7.21 7.98
N HIS A 296 10.90 -8.06 8.20
CA HIS A 296 9.62 -8.05 7.45
C HIS A 296 8.47 -8.63 8.31
N GLY A 297 7.24 -8.36 7.90
CA GLY A 297 6.03 -8.68 8.66
C GLY A 297 5.78 -10.17 8.97
N SER A 298 6.48 -11.10 8.28
CA SER A 298 6.37 -12.54 8.53
C SER A 298 7.29 -13.08 9.63
N LEU A 299 8.28 -12.28 10.07
CA LEU A 299 9.16 -12.66 11.16
C LEU A 299 8.44 -12.62 12.50
N ASP A 300 8.92 -13.39 13.45
CA ASP A 300 8.44 -13.36 14.83
C ASP A 300 8.55 -11.95 15.45
N LYS A 301 7.65 -11.65 16.39
CA LYS A 301 7.58 -10.32 17.01
C LYS A 301 8.84 -10.00 17.81
N GLU A 302 9.39 -10.97 18.52
CA GLU A 302 10.61 -10.78 19.36
C GLU A 302 11.82 -10.51 18.48
N VAL A 303 11.95 -11.22 17.34
CA VAL A 303 13.00 -10.99 16.35
C VAL A 303 12.92 -9.57 15.79
N ARG A 304 11.72 -9.12 15.41
CA ARG A 304 11.54 -7.75 14.90
C ARG A 304 11.88 -6.69 15.94
N ALA A 305 11.43 -6.89 17.19
CA ALA A 305 11.74 -5.98 18.29
C ALA A 305 13.25 -5.91 18.58
N TRP A 306 13.95 -7.04 18.47
CA TRP A 306 15.40 -7.09 18.61
C TRP A 306 16.10 -6.28 17.49
N VAL A 307 15.67 -6.43 16.23
CA VAL A 307 16.22 -5.66 15.11
C VAL A 307 15.99 -4.16 15.29
N GLU A 308 14.78 -3.77 15.67
CA GLU A 308 14.43 -2.36 15.93
C GLU A 308 15.26 -1.77 17.09
N ALA A 309 15.46 -2.52 18.17
CA ALA A 309 16.31 -2.10 19.28
C ALA A 309 17.79 -1.96 18.86
N GLY A 310 18.30 -2.93 18.09
CA GLY A 310 19.67 -2.91 17.56
C GLY A 310 19.93 -1.75 16.61
N LEU A 311 18.93 -1.39 15.77
CA LEU A 311 18.99 -0.20 14.92
C LEU A 311 19.06 1.09 15.76
N LYS A 312 18.19 1.23 16.76
CA LYS A 312 18.18 2.41 17.66
C LYS A 312 19.48 2.57 18.43
N ALA A 313 20.07 1.46 18.84
CA ALA A 313 21.34 1.43 19.57
C ALA A 313 22.58 1.62 18.65
N GLY A 314 22.40 1.62 17.31
CA GLY A 314 23.51 1.71 16.37
C GLY A 314 24.41 0.47 16.35
N GLN A 315 23.90 -0.68 16.76
CA GLN A 315 24.63 -1.94 16.85
C GLN A 315 24.61 -2.73 15.53
N LEU A 316 23.69 -2.39 14.61
CA LEU A 316 23.53 -3.04 13.33
C LEU A 316 24.22 -2.23 12.23
N LYS A 317 24.99 -2.92 11.40
CA LYS A 317 25.63 -2.38 10.20
C LYS A 317 24.62 -2.16 9.08
N ALA A 318 23.73 -3.14 8.87
CA ALA A 318 22.64 -3.00 7.90
C ALA A 318 21.40 -3.79 8.31
N VAL A 319 20.24 -3.33 7.85
CA VAL A 319 18.98 -4.08 7.95
C VAL A 319 18.34 -4.16 6.58
N VAL A 320 18.12 -5.39 6.10
CA VAL A 320 17.35 -5.65 4.89
C VAL A 320 15.86 -5.71 5.25
N ALA A 321 15.06 -4.81 4.71
CA ALA A 321 13.67 -4.65 5.10
C ALA A 321 12.71 -4.55 3.91
N THR A 322 11.43 -4.80 4.19
CA THR A 322 10.33 -4.45 3.30
C THR A 322 9.63 -3.18 3.82
N SER A 323 8.40 -2.91 3.37
CA SER A 323 7.58 -1.79 3.88
C SER A 323 7.34 -1.80 5.41
N SER A 324 7.78 -2.83 6.12
CA SER A 324 7.67 -2.91 7.57
C SER A 324 8.45 -1.83 8.35
N LEU A 325 9.42 -1.17 7.69
CA LEU A 325 10.17 -0.02 8.23
C LEU A 325 9.94 1.27 7.42
N ASP A 326 8.98 1.30 6.47
CA ASP A 326 8.60 2.51 5.74
C ASP A 326 8.08 3.60 6.68
N LEU A 327 7.43 3.20 7.78
CA LEU A 327 6.75 4.09 8.72
C LEU A 327 7.26 3.91 10.17
N GLY A 328 7.20 4.96 10.93
CA GLY A 328 6.92 4.98 12.36
C GLY A 328 8.06 4.81 13.33
N VAL A 329 9.29 4.55 12.95
CA VAL A 329 10.38 4.42 13.92
C VAL A 329 11.50 5.39 13.60
N ASP A 330 11.89 6.17 14.61
CA ASP A 330 13.02 7.09 14.51
C ASP A 330 14.33 6.32 14.72
N PHE A 331 15.07 6.13 13.64
CA PHE A 331 16.37 5.50 13.67
C PHE A 331 17.47 6.56 13.49
N LEU A 332 17.81 7.27 14.56
CA LEU A 332 18.86 8.30 14.53
C LEU A 332 20.20 7.85 13.93
N PRO A 333 20.66 6.59 14.12
CA PRO A 333 21.94 6.16 13.57
C PRO A 333 21.94 5.87 12.07
N VAL A 334 20.78 5.81 11.40
CA VAL A 334 20.71 5.46 9.97
C VAL A 334 21.26 6.59 9.10
N GLU A 335 22.36 6.34 8.40
CA GLU A 335 23.01 7.28 7.50
C GLU A 335 22.63 7.06 6.04
N ARG A 336 22.37 5.79 5.66
CA ARG A 336 22.08 5.40 4.29
C ARG A 336 20.75 4.67 4.20
N VAL A 337 20.01 4.99 3.17
CA VAL A 337 18.86 4.22 2.71
C VAL A 337 19.15 3.76 1.30
N LEU A 338 19.11 2.46 1.07
CA LEU A 338 19.25 1.83 -0.23
C LEU A 338 17.90 1.26 -0.67
N GLN A 339 17.44 1.59 -1.87
CA GLN A 339 16.22 1.08 -2.46
C GLN A 339 16.56 0.09 -3.57
N ILE A 340 16.39 -1.21 -3.32
CA ILE A 340 16.59 -2.24 -4.32
C ILE A 340 15.38 -2.33 -5.26
N GLY A 341 15.65 -2.11 -6.54
CA GLY A 341 14.62 -2.05 -7.57
C GLY A 341 13.73 -0.80 -7.50
N SER A 342 12.67 -0.80 -8.29
CA SER A 342 11.71 0.30 -8.39
C SER A 342 11.08 0.68 -7.05
N ALA A 343 11.04 1.96 -6.71
CA ALA A 343 10.30 2.47 -5.54
C ALA A 343 8.78 2.40 -5.74
N LYS A 344 8.31 2.23 -6.97
CA LYS A 344 6.89 2.18 -7.40
C LYS A 344 6.12 3.49 -7.23
N GLY A 345 6.73 4.51 -6.63
CA GLY A 345 6.13 5.82 -6.47
C GLY A 345 7.02 6.80 -5.73
N VAL A 346 6.79 8.09 -5.97
CA VAL A 346 7.57 9.20 -5.41
C VAL A 346 7.30 9.35 -3.91
N ALA A 347 6.05 9.23 -3.46
CA ALA A 347 5.68 9.29 -2.06
C ALA A 347 6.46 8.29 -1.21
N ARG A 348 6.53 7.03 -1.66
CA ARG A 348 7.28 5.98 -0.98
C ARG A 348 8.78 6.24 -0.97
N LEU A 349 9.33 6.73 -2.09
CA LEU A 349 10.74 7.13 -2.16
C LEU A 349 11.07 8.19 -1.11
N LEU A 350 10.23 9.22 -0.99
CA LEU A 350 10.38 10.29 0.00
C LEU A 350 10.20 9.79 1.45
N GLN A 351 9.25 8.89 1.70
CA GLN A 351 9.07 8.24 3.00
C GLN A 351 10.33 7.47 3.44
N ARG A 352 10.91 6.68 2.51
CA ARG A 352 12.14 5.92 2.75
C ARG A 352 13.34 6.84 2.93
N ALA A 353 13.48 7.87 2.10
CA ALA A 353 14.52 8.90 2.28
C ALA A 353 14.48 9.53 3.67
N GLY A 354 13.26 9.77 4.19
CA GLY A 354 13.04 10.29 5.53
C GLY A 354 13.51 9.38 6.68
N ARG A 355 13.88 8.12 6.41
CA ARG A 355 14.46 7.22 7.42
C ARG A 355 15.94 7.52 7.67
N SER A 356 16.64 8.20 6.76
CA SER A 356 17.98 8.74 6.99
C SER A 356 17.91 10.19 7.45
N GLY A 357 18.91 10.65 8.21
CA GLY A 357 19.00 12.05 8.66
C GLY A 357 17.76 12.49 9.44
N HIS A 358 17.26 11.71 10.39
CA HIS A 358 15.97 11.89 11.09
C HIS A 358 15.95 13.06 12.11
N ALA A 359 16.74 14.12 11.87
CA ALA A 359 16.75 15.31 12.70
C ALA A 359 16.71 16.59 11.84
N PRO A 360 16.14 17.68 12.34
CA PRO A 360 16.21 18.98 11.66
C PRO A 360 17.65 19.35 11.33
N GLY A 361 17.90 19.86 10.12
CA GLY A 361 19.22 20.27 9.66
C GLY A 361 20.16 19.14 9.20
N ARG A 362 19.75 17.88 9.29
CA ARG A 362 20.50 16.75 8.70
C ARG A 362 19.98 16.41 7.30
N GLU A 363 20.90 16.06 6.39
CA GLU A 363 20.57 15.61 5.04
C GLU A 363 19.83 14.24 5.09
N SER A 364 18.72 14.14 4.35
CA SER A 364 18.11 12.87 4.04
C SER A 364 18.71 12.32 2.76
N ARG A 365 19.23 11.09 2.79
CA ARG A 365 19.84 10.47 1.64
C ARG A 365 19.24 9.11 1.33
N VAL A 366 18.80 8.94 0.09
CA VAL A 366 18.36 7.64 -0.45
C VAL A 366 19.11 7.33 -1.73
N THR A 367 19.58 6.11 -1.85
CA THR A 367 20.32 5.61 -3.01
C THR A 367 19.50 4.54 -3.71
N LEU A 368 19.15 4.80 -4.97
CA LEU A 368 18.42 3.86 -5.82
C LEU A 368 19.38 2.80 -6.34
N VAL A 369 18.95 1.54 -6.33
CA VAL A 369 19.72 0.40 -6.79
C VAL A 369 18.93 -0.32 -7.88
N PRO A 370 19.06 0.07 -9.15
CA PRO A 370 18.36 -0.55 -10.26
C PRO A 370 18.72 -2.03 -10.41
N THR A 371 17.77 -2.87 -10.74
CA THR A 371 17.98 -4.31 -10.97
C THR A 371 18.04 -4.67 -12.45
N ASN A 372 17.70 -3.71 -13.31
CA ASN A 372 17.75 -3.81 -14.77
C ASN A 372 17.86 -2.42 -15.41
N THR A 373 18.10 -2.34 -16.71
CA THR A 373 18.34 -1.08 -17.41
C THR A 373 17.11 -0.17 -17.48
N LEU A 374 15.88 -0.71 -17.55
CA LEU A 374 14.66 0.13 -17.51
C LEU A 374 14.51 0.81 -16.14
N GLU A 375 14.92 0.16 -15.06
CA GLU A 375 14.92 0.78 -13.73
C GLU A 375 15.99 1.88 -13.59
N LEU A 376 17.03 1.96 -14.43
CA LEU A 376 17.92 3.14 -14.51
C LEU A 376 17.13 4.35 -15.01
N VAL A 377 16.35 4.19 -16.08
CA VAL A 377 15.48 5.27 -16.60
C VAL A 377 14.45 5.68 -15.54
N GLU A 378 13.85 4.71 -14.86
CA GLU A 378 12.88 4.98 -13.78
C GLU A 378 13.56 5.71 -12.61
N ALA A 379 14.80 5.36 -12.25
CA ALA A 379 15.53 6.01 -11.16
C ALA A 379 15.80 7.50 -11.45
N ALA A 380 16.22 7.82 -12.69
CA ALA A 380 16.35 9.21 -13.12
C ALA A 380 15.02 9.96 -13.05
N ALA A 381 13.94 9.36 -13.57
CA ALA A 381 12.60 9.94 -13.54
C ALA A 381 12.10 10.15 -12.10
N ALA A 382 12.31 9.18 -11.21
CA ALA A 382 11.93 9.25 -9.80
C ALA A 382 12.67 10.38 -9.07
N ARG A 383 13.96 10.56 -9.35
CA ARG A 383 14.76 11.67 -8.79
C ARG A 383 14.24 13.02 -9.26
N VAL A 384 14.01 13.19 -10.57
CA VAL A 384 13.47 14.43 -11.13
C VAL A 384 12.09 14.74 -10.54
N ALA A 385 11.16 13.78 -10.53
CA ALA A 385 9.82 13.95 -10.00
C ALA A 385 9.82 14.29 -8.49
N ALA A 386 10.66 13.62 -7.71
CA ALA A 386 10.79 13.88 -6.27
C ALA A 386 11.32 15.30 -5.97
N LEU A 387 12.32 15.76 -6.70
CA LEU A 387 12.87 17.13 -6.56
C LEU A 387 11.87 18.19 -7.05
N ALA A 388 11.03 17.87 -8.03
CA ALA A 388 9.93 18.73 -8.48
C ALA A 388 8.70 18.70 -7.54
N GLY A 389 8.70 17.87 -6.48
CA GLY A 389 7.57 17.73 -5.56
C GLY A 389 6.32 17.07 -6.16
N GLN A 390 6.47 16.30 -7.22
CA GLN A 390 5.38 15.55 -7.85
C GLN A 390 5.09 14.29 -7.04
N VAL A 391 4.12 14.39 -6.12
CA VAL A 391 3.75 13.32 -5.18
C VAL A 391 2.35 12.84 -5.49
N GLU A 392 2.12 11.54 -5.33
CA GLU A 392 0.86 10.86 -5.62
C GLU A 392 -0.32 11.42 -4.80
N ALA A 393 -1.46 11.55 -5.46
CA ALA A 393 -2.74 11.79 -4.82
C ALA A 393 -3.28 10.52 -4.15
N ARG A 394 -4.02 10.66 -3.07
CA ARG A 394 -4.72 9.57 -2.36
C ARG A 394 -6.19 9.92 -2.23
N THR A 395 -7.07 9.15 -2.85
CA THR A 395 -8.52 9.34 -2.77
C THR A 395 -9.15 8.41 -1.75
N GLY A 396 -10.16 8.93 -1.02
CA GLY A 396 -10.95 8.14 -0.08
C GLY A 396 -11.88 7.14 -0.78
N LEU A 397 -12.21 6.05 -0.09
CA LEU A 397 -13.20 5.08 -0.58
C LEU A 397 -14.62 5.68 -0.52
N ASP A 398 -15.43 5.30 -1.52
CA ASP A 398 -16.84 5.66 -1.58
C ASP A 398 -17.75 4.49 -1.17
N LYS A 399 -18.57 4.68 -0.18
CA LYS A 399 -19.65 3.81 0.32
C LYS A 399 -19.31 2.30 0.44
N PRO A 400 -18.26 1.88 1.18
CA PRO A 400 -18.01 0.45 1.41
C PRO A 400 -19.06 -0.13 2.36
N LEU A 401 -20.10 -0.77 1.82
CA LEU A 401 -21.25 -1.26 2.57
C LEU A 401 -20.91 -2.35 3.59
N ASP A 402 -19.88 -3.15 3.36
CA ASP A 402 -19.36 -4.13 4.31
C ASP A 402 -18.86 -3.48 5.61
N VAL A 403 -18.20 -2.32 5.51
CA VAL A 403 -17.76 -1.53 6.67
C VAL A 403 -18.96 -0.90 7.38
N LEU A 404 -19.96 -0.43 6.64
CA LEU A 404 -21.21 0.06 7.22
C LEU A 404 -21.95 -1.03 7.99
N VAL A 405 -22.12 -2.20 7.38
CA VAL A 405 -22.71 -3.41 8.01
C VAL A 405 -22.00 -3.76 9.32
N GLN A 406 -20.66 -3.74 9.32
CA GLN A 406 -19.87 -3.98 10.54
C GLN A 406 -20.11 -2.87 11.59
N HIS A 407 -20.16 -1.62 11.15
CA HIS A 407 -20.36 -0.47 12.04
C HIS A 407 -21.74 -0.47 12.71
N LEU A 408 -22.81 -0.84 11.98
CA LEU A 408 -24.15 -0.99 12.54
C LEU A 408 -24.15 -1.94 13.75
N VAL A 409 -23.52 -3.10 13.63
CA VAL A 409 -23.41 -4.05 14.75
C VAL A 409 -22.51 -3.51 15.86
N THR A 410 -21.43 -2.79 15.52
CA THR A 410 -20.53 -2.15 16.50
C THR A 410 -21.32 -1.16 17.37
N VAL A 411 -22.11 -0.31 16.77
CA VAL A 411 -22.90 0.71 17.47
C VAL A 411 -24.08 0.09 18.23
N ALA A 412 -24.68 -0.99 17.67
CA ALA A 412 -25.76 -1.73 18.35
C ALA A 412 -25.30 -2.36 19.67
N LEU A 413 -24.01 -2.70 19.80
CA LEU A 413 -23.38 -3.20 21.04
C LEU A 413 -23.00 -2.10 22.01
N GLY A 414 -22.67 -0.90 21.47
CA GLY A 414 -22.10 0.20 22.24
C GLY A 414 -23.11 0.93 23.10
N GLY A 415 -22.64 1.48 24.22
CA GLY A 415 -23.41 2.44 25.02
C GLY A 415 -23.45 3.79 24.34
N ASP A 416 -24.62 4.42 24.41
CA ASP A 416 -24.88 5.76 23.90
C ASP A 416 -25.23 6.73 25.04
N ARG A 417 -25.46 8.00 24.72
CA ARG A 417 -25.91 9.03 25.66
C ARG A 417 -27.26 8.62 26.24
N ALA A 418 -27.43 8.69 27.57
CA ALA A 418 -28.72 8.49 28.21
C ALA A 418 -29.71 9.57 27.70
N THR A 419 -30.95 9.20 27.48
CA THR A 419 -32.01 10.19 27.17
C THR A 419 -32.20 11.13 28.36
N ALA A 420 -32.50 12.40 28.09
CA ALA A 420 -32.58 13.46 29.10
C ALA A 420 -33.62 13.20 30.24
N GLU A 421 -34.50 12.21 30.06
CA GLU A 421 -35.52 11.80 31.04
C GLU A 421 -34.99 10.76 32.07
N ALA A 422 -33.86 10.13 31.82
CA ALA A 422 -33.24 9.20 32.75
C ALA A 422 -32.26 9.96 33.65
N GLY A 423 -32.54 10.02 34.97
CA GLY A 423 -31.61 10.61 35.95
C GLY A 423 -30.20 10.03 35.93
N ALA A 424 -29.26 10.65 36.66
CA ALA A 424 -27.83 10.32 36.68
C ALA A 424 -27.50 8.87 37.01
N GLU A 425 -28.45 8.06 37.51
CA GLU A 425 -28.31 6.65 37.86
C GLU A 425 -28.90 5.66 36.83
N ALA A 426 -29.37 6.14 35.64
CA ALA A 426 -29.93 5.25 34.67
C ALA A 426 -28.88 4.30 34.10
N PRO A 427 -29.22 3.01 33.84
CA PRO A 427 -28.31 2.06 33.21
C PRO A 427 -27.87 2.56 31.83
N PRO A 428 -26.64 2.25 31.41
CA PRO A 428 -26.14 2.69 30.11
C PRO A 428 -27.10 2.27 28.99
N CYS A 429 -27.54 3.26 28.20
CA CYS A 429 -28.41 3.03 27.07
C CYS A 429 -27.59 2.43 25.93
N THR A 430 -27.79 1.15 25.59
CA THR A 430 -27.11 0.50 24.46
C THR A 430 -27.94 0.62 23.18
N GLY A 431 -27.26 0.53 22.02
CA GLY A 431 -27.89 0.54 20.73
C GLY A 431 -28.14 1.93 20.14
N PHE A 432 -28.83 2.01 19.01
CA PHE A 432 -29.00 3.24 18.24
C PHE A 432 -30.42 3.39 17.70
N ILE A 433 -30.77 4.63 17.36
CA ILE A 433 -31.98 5.00 16.60
C ILE A 433 -31.56 5.14 15.13
N ALA A 434 -32.32 4.51 14.19
CA ALA A 434 -31.92 4.39 12.78
C ALA A 434 -31.70 5.75 12.10
N ASP A 435 -32.64 6.72 12.30
CA ASP A 435 -32.55 8.03 11.65
C ASP A 435 -31.38 8.86 12.16
N GLU A 436 -31.08 8.78 13.46
CA GLU A 436 -29.94 9.45 14.05
C GLU A 436 -28.60 8.88 13.52
N LEU A 437 -28.50 7.53 13.44
CA LEU A 437 -27.30 6.89 12.92
C LEU A 437 -27.14 7.13 11.42
N PHE A 438 -28.22 7.17 10.65
CA PHE A 438 -28.18 7.53 9.23
C PHE A 438 -27.58 8.94 9.03
N ALA A 439 -28.06 9.92 9.79
CA ALA A 439 -27.55 11.29 9.75
C ALA A 439 -26.06 11.34 10.16
N GLU A 440 -25.68 10.61 11.22
CA GLU A 440 -24.30 10.50 11.69
C GLU A 440 -23.37 9.92 10.62
N VAL A 441 -23.74 8.79 10.03
CA VAL A 441 -22.95 8.12 8.98
C VAL A 441 -22.79 9.03 7.76
N ARG A 442 -23.84 9.71 7.33
CA ARG A 442 -23.79 10.66 6.20
C ARG A 442 -22.96 11.91 6.45
N SER A 443 -22.63 12.22 7.69
CA SER A 443 -21.72 13.32 8.01
C SER A 443 -20.27 13.02 7.61
N THR A 444 -19.93 11.76 7.41
CA THR A 444 -18.60 11.35 6.95
C THR A 444 -18.41 11.57 5.45
N HIS A 445 -17.16 11.74 5.02
CA HIS A 445 -16.85 11.89 3.59
C HIS A 445 -17.16 10.60 2.80
N ALA A 446 -16.84 9.44 3.36
CA ALA A 446 -17.06 8.14 2.71
C ALA A 446 -18.53 7.85 2.41
N TYR A 447 -19.45 8.32 3.27
CA TYR A 447 -20.90 8.06 3.12
C TYR A 447 -21.71 9.31 2.82
N ARG A 448 -21.10 10.40 2.37
CA ARG A 448 -21.81 11.66 2.04
C ARG A 448 -22.93 11.50 0.99
N ALA A 449 -22.77 10.53 0.10
CA ALA A 449 -23.73 10.16 -0.95
C ALA A 449 -24.55 8.91 -0.62
N LEU A 450 -24.53 8.41 0.63
CA LEU A 450 -25.34 7.27 1.05
C LEU A 450 -26.82 7.61 0.96
N THR A 451 -27.59 6.80 0.23
CA THR A 451 -29.04 6.96 0.16
C THR A 451 -29.73 6.29 1.35
N ARG A 452 -30.97 6.71 1.63
CA ARG A 452 -31.78 6.06 2.66
C ARG A 452 -32.02 4.58 2.34
N GLU A 453 -32.28 4.26 1.10
CA GLU A 453 -32.48 2.89 0.63
C GLU A 453 -31.23 2.00 0.85
N GLU A 454 -30.01 2.54 0.60
CA GLU A 454 -28.76 1.81 0.87
C GLU A 454 -28.56 1.56 2.37
N PHE A 455 -28.91 2.53 3.22
CA PHE A 455 -28.83 2.40 4.66
C PHE A 455 -29.85 1.38 5.20
N ASP A 456 -31.10 1.47 4.74
CA ASP A 456 -32.18 0.56 5.15
C ASP A 456 -31.88 -0.87 4.69
N TRP A 457 -31.28 -1.04 3.50
CA TRP A 457 -30.76 -2.33 3.07
C TRP A 457 -29.69 -2.88 4.03
N ALA A 458 -28.71 -2.06 4.42
CA ALA A 458 -27.67 -2.47 5.36
C ALA A 458 -28.25 -2.83 6.74
N LEU A 459 -29.24 -2.09 7.21
CA LEU A 459 -29.96 -2.35 8.45
C LEU A 459 -30.74 -3.69 8.38
N ALA A 460 -31.52 -3.91 7.33
CA ALA A 460 -32.22 -5.16 7.08
C ALA A 460 -31.25 -6.34 6.95
N PHE A 461 -30.07 -6.11 6.37
CA PHE A 461 -29.04 -7.13 6.26
C PHE A 461 -28.47 -7.55 7.63
N VAL A 462 -28.27 -6.65 8.56
CA VAL A 462 -27.82 -7.01 9.92
C VAL A 462 -28.96 -7.54 10.79
N GLU A 463 -30.22 -7.20 10.48
CA GLU A 463 -31.40 -7.72 11.15
C GLU A 463 -31.70 -9.17 10.75
N ARG A 464 -31.64 -9.50 9.45
CA ARG A 464 -32.15 -10.77 8.90
C ARG A 464 -31.16 -11.58 8.09
N GLY A 465 -29.98 -11.03 7.82
CA GLY A 465 -28.96 -11.69 6.99
C GLY A 465 -29.18 -11.56 5.47
N GLY A 466 -30.09 -10.69 5.01
CA GLY A 466 -30.56 -10.64 3.64
C GLY A 466 -31.64 -11.70 3.37
N GLU A 467 -32.16 -11.78 2.13
CA GLU A 467 -33.31 -12.66 1.80
C GLU A 467 -32.96 -14.16 1.93
N SER A 468 -31.72 -14.53 1.55
CA SER A 468 -31.29 -15.94 1.51
C SER A 468 -30.88 -16.53 2.87
N LEU A 469 -30.66 -15.69 3.91
CA LEU A 469 -30.19 -16.15 5.22
C LEU A 469 -31.20 -15.99 6.35
N THR A 470 -32.43 -15.61 6.05
CA THR A 470 -33.51 -15.37 7.05
C THR A 470 -33.83 -16.58 7.94
N ALA A 471 -33.58 -17.79 7.45
CA ALA A 471 -33.80 -19.02 8.23
C ALA A 471 -32.67 -19.31 9.25
N TYR A 472 -31.58 -18.53 9.25
CA TYR A 472 -30.41 -18.82 10.07
C TYR A 472 -30.24 -17.78 11.18
N PRO A 473 -30.58 -18.10 12.45
CA PRO A 473 -30.55 -17.15 13.56
C PRO A 473 -29.19 -16.48 13.82
N GLU A 474 -28.08 -17.12 13.45
CA GLU A 474 -26.73 -16.57 13.62
C GLU A 474 -26.47 -15.30 12.79
N TYR A 475 -27.28 -15.02 11.77
CA TYR A 475 -27.22 -13.80 10.96
C TYR A 475 -28.22 -12.73 11.39
N HIS A 476 -29.11 -13.00 12.36
CA HIS A 476 -29.96 -12.03 13.00
C HIS A 476 -29.17 -11.29 14.08
N ARG A 477 -28.33 -10.32 13.66
CA ARG A 477 -27.31 -9.72 14.51
C ARG A 477 -27.80 -8.56 15.34
N VAL A 478 -28.86 -7.91 14.89
CA VAL A 478 -29.52 -6.81 15.61
C VAL A 478 -31.03 -7.02 15.64
N ALA A 479 -31.69 -6.48 16.66
CA ALA A 479 -33.15 -6.48 16.79
C ALA A 479 -33.62 -5.12 17.32
N LEU A 480 -34.81 -4.72 16.91
CA LEU A 480 -35.45 -3.51 17.42
C LEU A 480 -36.08 -3.81 18.79
N VAL A 481 -35.55 -3.20 19.85
CA VAL A 481 -36.03 -3.37 21.23
C VAL A 481 -36.25 -1.97 21.82
N GLU A 482 -37.45 -1.67 22.25
CA GLU A 482 -37.82 -0.36 22.85
C GLU A 482 -37.42 0.84 21.98
N GLY A 483 -37.61 0.74 20.65
CA GLY A 483 -37.29 1.81 19.71
C GLY A 483 -35.80 1.96 19.37
N ARG A 484 -34.94 1.10 19.88
CA ARG A 484 -33.50 1.11 19.59
C ARG A 484 -33.05 -0.23 18.99
N TRP A 485 -32.15 -0.18 18.04
CA TRP A 485 -31.50 -1.33 17.45
C TRP A 485 -30.36 -1.82 18.35
N ARG A 486 -30.49 -3.05 18.89
CA ARG A 486 -29.54 -3.66 19.85
C ARG A 486 -29.13 -5.04 19.40
N VAL A 487 -27.99 -5.54 19.88
CA VAL A 487 -27.57 -6.93 19.68
C VAL A 487 -28.24 -7.82 20.75
N PRO A 488 -29.11 -8.77 20.37
CA PRO A 488 -29.90 -9.53 21.32
C PRO A 488 -29.13 -10.67 22.01
N ASP A 489 -28.08 -11.21 21.36
CA ASP A 489 -27.40 -12.44 21.78
C ASP A 489 -25.93 -12.21 22.14
N ARG A 490 -25.51 -12.78 23.30
CA ARG A 490 -24.12 -12.68 23.80
C ARG A 490 -23.11 -13.38 22.90
N GLY A 491 -23.51 -14.47 22.23
CA GLY A 491 -22.65 -15.21 21.30
C GLY A 491 -22.36 -14.38 20.03
N ILE A 492 -23.36 -13.66 19.53
CA ILE A 492 -23.22 -12.72 18.41
C ILE A 492 -22.30 -11.57 18.83
N ALA A 493 -22.52 -10.99 20.02
CA ALA A 493 -21.66 -9.93 20.57
C ALA A 493 -20.20 -10.39 20.68
N ARG A 494 -19.96 -11.60 21.19
CA ARG A 494 -18.61 -12.18 21.31
C ARG A 494 -17.96 -12.39 19.94
N ARG A 495 -18.71 -12.97 18.97
CA ARG A 495 -18.20 -13.18 17.60
C ARG A 495 -17.86 -11.86 16.93
N HIS A 496 -18.71 -10.85 17.06
CA HIS A 496 -18.45 -9.54 16.48
C HIS A 496 -17.16 -8.92 17.05
N ARG A 497 -16.99 -8.90 18.39
CA ARG A 497 -15.80 -8.34 19.04
C ARG A 497 -14.49 -9.05 18.64
N LEU A 498 -14.55 -10.33 18.26
CA LEU A 498 -13.39 -11.08 17.77
C LEU A 498 -13.05 -10.79 16.29
N GLN A 499 -13.99 -10.20 15.54
CA GLN A 499 -13.85 -9.97 14.10
C GLN A 499 -13.85 -8.49 13.71
N VAL A 500 -14.14 -7.59 14.64
CA VAL A 500 -14.20 -6.16 14.33
C VAL A 500 -12.86 -5.68 13.76
N GLY A 501 -12.93 -5.01 12.61
CA GLY A 501 -11.79 -4.52 11.85
C GLY A 501 -11.89 -4.88 10.38
N THR A 502 -11.08 -4.22 9.57
CA THR A 502 -11.07 -4.37 8.11
C THR A 502 -9.79 -5.00 7.57
N ILE A 503 -8.85 -5.39 8.44
CA ILE A 503 -7.66 -6.12 8.04
C ILE A 503 -8.02 -7.60 7.91
N VAL A 504 -8.12 -8.03 6.66
CA VAL A 504 -8.31 -9.44 6.30
C VAL A 504 -6.95 -9.99 5.88
N SER A 505 -6.29 -10.72 6.78
CA SER A 505 -5.04 -11.40 6.43
C SER A 505 -5.33 -12.72 5.72
N ASP A 506 -4.50 -13.07 4.73
CA ASP A 506 -4.41 -14.44 4.24
C ASP A 506 -4.02 -15.37 5.38
N SER A 507 -4.47 -16.63 5.34
CA SER A 507 -4.15 -17.59 6.38
C SER A 507 -2.65 -17.85 6.41
N ALA A 508 -2.00 -17.32 7.41
CA ALA A 508 -0.61 -17.59 7.68
C ALA A 508 -0.51 -18.77 8.65
N MET A 509 0.34 -19.73 8.32
CA MET A 509 0.73 -20.82 9.21
C MET A 509 1.93 -20.40 10.04
N ALA A 510 1.91 -20.72 11.32
CA ALA A 510 3.09 -20.52 12.16
C ALA A 510 4.23 -21.45 11.71
N VAL A 511 5.46 -20.95 11.60
CA VAL A 511 6.66 -21.76 11.40
C VAL A 511 7.29 -21.99 12.77
N LYS A 512 7.39 -23.26 13.18
CA LYS A 512 7.88 -23.65 14.51
C LYS A 512 9.01 -24.65 14.42
N TRP A 513 9.96 -24.55 15.33
CA TRP A 513 10.95 -25.58 15.54
C TRP A 513 10.29 -26.86 16.07
N LEU A 514 10.88 -28.02 15.74
CA LEU A 514 10.47 -29.30 16.35
C LEU A 514 10.60 -29.29 17.88
N SER A 515 11.57 -28.55 18.41
CA SER A 515 11.81 -28.36 19.84
C SER A 515 10.85 -27.37 20.51
N GLY A 516 9.93 -26.75 19.76
CA GLY A 516 9.10 -25.64 20.19
C GLY A 516 9.72 -24.28 19.83
N GLY A 517 9.00 -23.23 20.05
CA GLY A 517 9.40 -21.87 19.65
C GLY A 517 8.97 -21.51 18.23
N THR A 518 8.45 -20.31 18.08
CA THR A 518 7.97 -19.78 16.80
C THR A 518 9.08 -18.98 16.12
N ILE A 519 9.25 -19.18 14.81
CA ILE A 519 10.24 -18.44 13.99
C ILE A 519 9.54 -17.27 13.28
N GLY A 520 8.26 -17.47 12.94
CA GLY A 520 7.45 -16.49 12.24
C GLY A 520 6.22 -17.13 11.62
N SER A 521 5.72 -16.55 10.54
CA SER A 521 4.55 -17.02 9.80
C SER A 521 4.78 -17.06 8.30
N ILE A 522 4.21 -18.04 7.63
CA ILE A 522 4.32 -18.27 6.19
C ILE A 522 2.96 -18.61 5.59
N GLU A 523 2.75 -18.34 4.32
CA GLU A 523 1.48 -18.65 3.67
C GLU A 523 1.23 -20.15 3.58
N GLU A 524 0.01 -20.56 3.92
CA GLU A 524 -0.45 -21.95 3.83
C GLU A 524 -0.24 -22.54 2.43
N GLY A 525 -0.50 -21.75 1.38
CA GLY A 525 -0.34 -22.16 -0.02
C GLY A 525 1.11 -22.49 -0.41
N PHE A 526 2.11 -21.91 0.25
CA PHE A 526 3.50 -22.29 0.03
C PHE A 526 3.82 -23.64 0.69
N ILE A 527 3.45 -23.79 1.97
CA ILE A 527 3.68 -25.03 2.72
C ILE A 527 2.96 -26.23 2.08
N ALA A 528 1.76 -26.02 1.55
CA ALA A 528 0.99 -27.07 0.89
C ALA A 528 1.68 -27.68 -0.35
N ARG A 529 2.67 -27.00 -0.92
CA ARG A 529 3.46 -27.48 -2.08
C ARG A 529 4.76 -28.19 -1.68
N LEU A 530 5.13 -28.14 -0.40
CA LEU A 530 6.35 -28.77 0.10
C LEU A 530 6.09 -30.23 0.49
N ASN A 531 7.05 -31.10 0.13
CA ASN A 531 7.13 -32.46 0.62
C ASN A 531 8.02 -32.53 1.87
N LYS A 532 7.77 -33.55 2.71
CA LYS A 532 8.62 -33.82 3.87
C LYS A 532 10.10 -34.00 3.42
N GLY A 533 10.99 -33.22 4.05
CA GLY A 533 12.43 -33.19 3.70
C GLY A 533 12.79 -32.07 2.72
N ASP A 534 11.84 -31.34 2.16
CA ASP A 534 12.13 -30.18 1.32
C ASP A 534 12.77 -29.06 2.13
N HIS A 535 13.72 -28.38 1.49
CA HIS A 535 14.47 -27.27 2.11
C HIS A 535 14.00 -25.93 1.56
N PHE A 536 13.76 -24.98 2.47
CA PHE A 536 13.39 -23.61 2.10
C PHE A 536 14.12 -22.57 2.95
N VAL A 537 14.24 -21.35 2.43
CA VAL A 537 14.89 -20.22 3.11
C VAL A 537 13.82 -19.44 3.85
N PHE A 538 13.98 -19.24 5.16
CA PHE A 538 13.06 -18.40 5.94
C PHE A 538 13.77 -17.81 7.18
N ALA A 539 13.52 -16.55 7.48
CA ALA A 539 14.16 -15.80 8.56
C ALA A 539 15.70 -15.85 8.46
N GLY A 540 16.21 -15.76 7.23
CA GLY A 540 17.63 -15.79 6.95
C GLY A 540 18.31 -17.16 7.12
N ARG A 541 17.56 -18.26 7.24
CA ARG A 541 18.07 -19.61 7.48
C ARG A 541 17.53 -20.61 6.47
N VAL A 542 18.30 -21.65 6.17
CA VAL A 542 17.80 -22.80 5.42
C VAL A 542 17.15 -23.77 6.40
N LEU A 543 15.86 -24.00 6.23
CA LEU A 543 15.03 -24.88 7.05
C LEU A 543 14.63 -26.11 6.25
N GLU A 544 14.51 -27.25 6.92
CA GLU A 544 13.95 -28.47 6.36
C GLU A 544 12.52 -28.66 6.89
N TYR A 545 11.56 -28.81 5.98
CA TYR A 545 10.17 -29.07 6.32
C TYR A 545 9.97 -30.52 6.81
N VAL A 546 9.37 -30.67 7.99
CA VAL A 546 9.15 -31.97 8.61
C VAL A 546 7.68 -32.39 8.54
N ARG A 547 6.76 -31.56 9.02
CA ARG A 547 5.32 -31.84 9.03
C ARG A 547 4.49 -30.60 9.27
N THR A 548 3.20 -30.67 8.94
CA THR A 548 2.19 -29.70 9.37
C THR A 548 1.31 -30.33 10.46
N GLN A 549 1.06 -29.59 11.52
CA GLN A 549 0.14 -29.96 12.59
C GLN A 549 -0.44 -28.67 13.21
N ASP A 550 -1.75 -28.66 13.54
CA ASP A 550 -2.46 -27.56 14.23
C ASP A 550 -2.16 -26.16 13.64
N MET A 551 -2.28 -26.02 12.31
CA MET A 551 -1.97 -24.79 11.57
C MET A 551 -0.54 -24.27 11.80
N ALA A 552 0.40 -25.14 12.09
CA ALA A 552 1.82 -24.84 12.18
C ALA A 552 2.63 -25.78 11.29
N ALA A 553 3.63 -25.21 10.59
CA ALA A 553 4.66 -25.94 9.87
C ALA A 553 5.83 -26.17 10.82
N TYR A 554 6.13 -27.44 11.11
CA TYR A 554 7.25 -27.83 11.95
C TYR A 554 8.48 -28.05 11.09
N VAL A 555 9.59 -27.44 11.51
CA VAL A 555 10.85 -27.43 10.77
C VAL A 555 12.04 -27.80 11.67
N ARG A 556 13.14 -28.17 11.02
CA ARG A 556 14.47 -28.28 11.66
C ARG A 556 15.51 -27.53 10.81
N THR A 557 16.70 -27.34 11.35
CA THR A 557 17.80 -26.74 10.58
C THR A 557 18.09 -27.61 9.35
N GLY A 558 18.14 -26.99 8.18
CA GLY A 558 18.39 -27.71 6.92
C GLY A 558 19.85 -28.12 6.79
N SER A 559 20.08 -29.31 6.27
CA SER A 559 21.41 -29.84 5.98
C SER A 559 22.03 -29.32 4.68
N LYS A 560 21.19 -28.78 3.76
CA LYS A 560 21.62 -28.25 2.47
C LYS A 560 21.99 -26.77 2.58
N LYS A 561 22.97 -26.33 1.77
CA LYS A 561 23.37 -24.91 1.69
C LYS A 561 22.38 -24.01 0.94
N LYS A 562 21.44 -24.61 0.18
CA LYS A 562 20.41 -23.88 -0.62
C LYS A 562 19.03 -24.46 -0.35
N GLY A 563 18.03 -23.60 -0.33
CA GLY A 563 16.62 -23.98 -0.22
C GLY A 563 15.75 -23.14 -1.17
N VAL A 564 14.51 -23.57 -1.39
CA VAL A 564 13.52 -22.79 -2.16
C VAL A 564 13.16 -21.55 -1.37
N VAL A 565 13.16 -20.38 -2.01
CA VAL A 565 12.70 -19.14 -1.37
C VAL A 565 11.17 -19.11 -1.40
N PRO A 566 10.50 -18.88 -0.26
CA PRO A 566 9.06 -18.78 -0.22
C PRO A 566 8.54 -17.68 -1.16
N SER A 567 7.44 -17.97 -1.81
CA SER A 567 6.65 -16.95 -2.50
C SER A 567 5.50 -16.53 -1.59
N TRP A 568 5.33 -15.23 -1.43
CA TRP A 568 4.17 -14.66 -0.76
C TRP A 568 3.23 -14.07 -1.82
N ALA A 569 1.95 -14.40 -1.74
CA ALA A 569 0.91 -13.83 -2.58
C ALA A 569 0.59 -12.40 -2.12
N GLY A 570 1.56 -11.52 -2.26
CA GLY A 570 1.37 -10.08 -2.11
C GLY A 570 1.05 -9.48 -3.49
N GLY A 571 0.09 -8.56 -3.58
CA GLY A 571 -0.16 -7.82 -4.80
C GLY A 571 1.14 -7.17 -5.29
N LYS A 572 1.51 -7.38 -6.55
CA LYS A 572 2.60 -6.63 -7.19
C LYS A 572 2.16 -5.17 -7.23
N MET A 573 2.81 -4.33 -6.45
CA MET A 573 2.46 -2.91 -6.40
C MET A 573 2.71 -2.27 -7.76
N PRO A 574 1.71 -1.61 -8.36
CA PRO A 574 1.87 -0.97 -9.66
C PRO A 574 2.73 0.29 -9.57
N LEU A 575 3.31 0.69 -10.68
CA LEU A 575 3.93 2.00 -10.83
C LEU A 575 2.86 3.09 -10.69
N SER A 576 3.16 4.15 -9.93
CA SER A 576 2.25 5.29 -9.78
C SER A 576 2.07 6.04 -11.10
N SER A 577 0.98 6.81 -11.22
CA SER A 577 0.72 7.64 -12.40
C SER A 577 1.81 8.67 -12.60
N GLU A 578 2.18 9.35 -11.54
CA GLU A 578 3.15 10.44 -11.53
C GLU A 578 4.53 9.95 -11.95
N LEU A 579 4.95 8.80 -11.43
CA LEU A 579 6.24 8.22 -11.80
C LEU A 579 6.21 7.65 -13.24
N ALA A 580 5.11 7.04 -13.66
CA ALA A 580 4.94 6.54 -15.03
C ALA A 580 4.98 7.67 -16.05
N GLU A 581 4.33 8.80 -15.77
CA GLU A 581 4.37 10.00 -16.61
C GLU A 581 5.78 10.62 -16.66
N ALA A 582 6.48 10.67 -15.53
CA ALA A 582 7.85 11.14 -15.46
C ALA A 582 8.80 10.27 -16.31
N VAL A 583 8.64 8.93 -16.27
CA VAL A 583 9.40 8.00 -17.11
C VAL A 583 9.13 8.26 -18.58
N GLN A 584 7.85 8.41 -18.98
CA GLN A 584 7.47 8.67 -20.37
C GLN A 584 8.01 10.02 -20.86
N THR A 585 7.98 11.05 -20.03
CA THR A 585 8.54 12.37 -20.36
C THR A 585 10.05 12.27 -20.60
N LEU A 586 10.76 11.60 -19.72
CA LEU A 586 12.20 11.44 -19.82
C LEU A 586 12.61 10.62 -21.07
N LEU A 587 11.83 9.60 -21.43
CA LEU A 587 12.05 8.85 -22.66
C LEU A 587 11.78 9.68 -23.92
N ASP A 588 10.77 10.55 -23.91
CA ASP A 588 10.48 11.47 -25.02
C ASP A 588 11.62 12.48 -25.22
N ASP A 589 12.13 13.09 -24.14
CA ASP A 589 13.30 13.98 -24.17
C ASP A 589 14.54 13.23 -24.70
N THR A 590 14.78 12.02 -24.22
CA THR A 590 15.87 11.15 -24.69
C THR A 590 15.76 10.85 -26.16
N ALA A 591 14.56 10.56 -26.67
CA ALA A 591 14.32 10.32 -28.08
C ALA A 591 14.63 11.56 -28.95
N GLN A 592 14.35 12.76 -28.44
CA GLN A 592 14.70 14.02 -29.13
C GLN A 592 16.22 14.21 -29.18
N VAL A 593 16.95 13.93 -28.12
CA VAL A 593 18.42 14.00 -28.09
C VAL A 593 19.01 13.04 -29.11
N LEU A 594 18.59 11.78 -29.13
CA LEU A 594 19.09 10.78 -30.08
C LEU A 594 18.78 11.14 -31.54
N GLN A 595 17.68 11.84 -31.80
CA GLN A 595 17.37 12.32 -33.18
C GLN A 595 18.25 13.49 -33.61
N ARG A 596 18.58 14.41 -32.72
CA ARG A 596 19.40 15.60 -33.05
C ARG A 596 20.88 15.26 -33.23
N GLU A 597 21.39 14.39 -32.35
CA GLU A 597 22.81 14.05 -32.30
C GLU A 597 23.16 12.80 -33.11
N GLY A 598 22.15 12.11 -33.69
CA GLY A 598 22.30 10.83 -34.35
C GLY A 598 22.41 9.68 -33.35
N THR A 599 22.38 8.43 -33.86
CA THR A 599 22.61 7.23 -33.03
C THR A 599 24.09 7.06 -32.67
N ALA A 600 24.92 8.09 -32.91
CA ALA A 600 26.35 8.08 -32.71
C ALA A 600 26.72 7.92 -31.22
N ASP A 601 27.90 7.36 -30.95
CA ASP A 601 28.49 7.21 -29.62
C ASP A 601 28.70 8.53 -28.86
N THR A 602 28.30 9.66 -29.45
CA THR A 602 28.47 11.04 -28.95
C THR A 602 27.25 11.61 -28.23
N ALA A 603 26.08 10.93 -28.26
CA ALA A 603 24.89 11.45 -27.56
C ALA A 603 25.17 11.61 -26.06
N HIS A 604 25.04 12.85 -25.58
CA HIS A 604 25.28 13.20 -24.19
C HIS A 604 23.95 13.43 -23.46
N PHE A 605 23.67 12.62 -22.44
CA PHE A 605 22.51 12.78 -21.58
C PHE A 605 22.92 13.52 -20.32
N ALA A 606 22.06 14.41 -19.84
CA ALA A 606 22.30 15.12 -18.58
C ALA A 606 22.29 14.21 -17.36
N GLU A 607 21.45 13.16 -17.40
CA GLU A 607 21.26 12.25 -16.30
C GLU A 607 22.27 11.08 -16.35
N PRO A 608 23.06 10.83 -15.29
CA PRO A 608 24.07 9.76 -15.29
C PRO A 608 23.45 8.36 -15.48
N GLU A 609 22.21 8.16 -15.03
CA GLU A 609 21.45 6.92 -15.23
C GLU A 609 21.16 6.68 -16.72
N LEU A 610 20.84 7.73 -17.48
CA LEU A 610 20.62 7.62 -18.93
C LEU A 610 21.93 7.36 -19.67
N GLN A 611 23.06 7.92 -19.20
CA GLN A 611 24.38 7.56 -19.73
C GLN A 611 24.66 6.06 -19.53
N ALA A 612 24.36 5.54 -18.35
CA ALA A 612 24.50 4.11 -18.08
C ALA A 612 23.51 3.25 -18.87
N ALA A 613 22.29 3.75 -19.15
CA ALA A 613 21.28 3.07 -19.95
C ALA A 613 21.50 3.23 -21.47
N ARG A 614 22.45 4.06 -21.92
CA ARG A 614 22.70 4.40 -23.32
C ARG A 614 22.79 3.17 -24.24
N PRO A 615 23.54 2.10 -23.91
CA PRO A 615 23.60 0.94 -24.80
C PRO A 615 22.23 0.33 -25.12
N MET A 616 21.36 0.22 -24.11
CA MET A 616 20.01 -0.30 -24.28
C MET A 616 19.12 0.70 -25.07
N LEU A 617 19.20 2.00 -24.79
CA LEU A 617 18.42 3.03 -25.47
C LEU A 617 18.79 3.11 -26.96
N GLN A 618 20.06 2.97 -27.29
CA GLN A 618 20.54 2.89 -28.68
C GLN A 618 20.11 1.59 -29.35
N ALA A 619 20.15 0.45 -28.64
CA ALA A 619 19.62 -0.81 -29.16
C ALA A 619 18.13 -0.72 -29.48
N GLN A 620 17.35 -0.10 -28.59
CA GLN A 620 15.93 0.15 -28.79
C GLN A 620 15.70 1.03 -30.04
N ALA A 621 16.46 2.12 -30.18
CA ALA A 621 16.34 3.03 -31.31
C ALA A 621 16.76 2.39 -32.66
N ARG A 622 17.67 1.39 -32.66
CA ARG A 622 18.10 0.65 -33.84
C ARG A 622 17.14 -0.46 -34.26
N LEU A 623 16.61 -1.21 -33.28
CA LEU A 623 15.69 -2.32 -33.53
C LEU A 623 14.26 -1.86 -33.71
N SER A 624 13.91 -0.72 -33.12
CA SER A 624 12.57 -0.16 -33.06
C SER A 624 12.62 1.38 -33.01
N GLN A 625 11.86 1.94 -32.08
CA GLN A 625 11.84 3.36 -31.73
C GLN A 625 11.78 3.51 -30.21
N LEU A 626 12.17 4.69 -29.69
CA LEU A 626 11.86 5.04 -28.31
C LEU A 626 10.40 5.52 -28.22
N PRO A 627 9.67 5.13 -27.15
CA PRO A 627 8.32 5.61 -26.90
C PRO A 627 8.28 7.14 -26.79
N ARG A 628 7.26 7.77 -27.37
CA ARG A 628 7.04 9.22 -27.35
C ARG A 628 5.69 9.57 -26.77
N ARG A 629 5.57 10.77 -26.23
CA ARG A 629 4.28 11.30 -25.77
C ARG A 629 3.33 11.62 -26.93
N SER A 630 3.86 11.89 -28.13
CA SER A 630 3.09 12.23 -29.33
C SER A 630 2.52 11.01 -30.08
N GLY A 631 2.75 9.78 -29.63
CA GLY A 631 2.26 8.57 -30.27
C GLY A 631 2.36 7.34 -29.40
N LEU A 632 1.57 6.33 -29.69
CA LEU A 632 1.65 5.03 -29.03
C LEU A 632 2.56 4.10 -29.85
N LEU A 633 3.69 3.68 -29.25
CA LEU A 633 4.55 2.68 -29.88
C LEU A 633 3.88 1.31 -29.82
N VAL A 634 3.76 0.68 -31.00
CA VAL A 634 3.22 -0.66 -31.20
C VAL A 634 4.25 -1.48 -31.98
N GLU A 635 4.86 -2.44 -31.33
CA GLU A 635 5.83 -3.35 -31.93
C GLU A 635 5.16 -4.69 -32.26
N ARG A 636 5.47 -5.23 -33.44
CA ARG A 636 5.00 -6.53 -33.89
C ARG A 636 6.18 -7.47 -34.08
N LEU A 637 6.09 -8.67 -33.57
CA LEU A 637 7.11 -9.70 -33.73
C LEU A 637 6.45 -11.04 -34.05
N GLN A 638 6.96 -11.74 -35.06
CA GLN A 638 6.55 -13.10 -35.36
C GLN A 638 7.60 -14.10 -34.83
N THR A 639 7.14 -15.07 -34.05
CA THR A 639 7.97 -16.16 -33.54
C THR A 639 7.31 -17.51 -33.83
N ARG A 640 7.96 -18.61 -33.42
CA ARG A 640 7.34 -19.94 -33.49
C ARG A 640 6.11 -20.10 -32.60
N GLU A 641 5.95 -19.23 -31.61
CA GLU A 641 4.81 -19.26 -30.67
C GLU A 641 3.57 -18.55 -31.23
N GLY A 642 3.75 -17.67 -32.20
CA GLY A 642 2.67 -16.91 -32.84
C GLY A 642 3.08 -15.47 -33.17
N HIS A 643 2.07 -14.61 -33.18
CA HIS A 643 2.18 -13.20 -33.54
C HIS A 643 2.07 -12.34 -32.28
N HIS A 644 3.17 -11.69 -31.92
CA HIS A 644 3.26 -10.83 -30.75
C HIS A 644 2.92 -9.40 -31.11
N LEU A 645 2.12 -8.75 -30.29
CA LEU A 645 1.79 -7.33 -30.35
C LEU A 645 2.16 -6.71 -29.00
N PHE A 646 3.17 -5.84 -28.99
CA PHE A 646 3.60 -5.11 -27.79
C PHE A 646 3.12 -3.67 -27.86
N LEU A 647 2.57 -3.16 -26.75
CA LEU A 647 2.13 -1.78 -26.61
C LEU A 647 2.74 -1.19 -25.35
N TYR A 648 3.14 0.09 -25.40
CA TYR A 648 3.82 0.77 -24.27
C TYR A 648 3.05 2.02 -23.80
N PRO A 649 1.92 1.83 -23.09
CA PRO A 649 1.11 2.94 -22.59
C PRO A 649 1.70 3.68 -21.40
N PHE A 650 2.64 3.10 -20.64
CA PHE A 650 3.22 3.65 -19.41
C PHE A 650 2.14 4.04 -18.38
N ALA A 651 1.24 3.12 -18.08
CA ALA A 651 0.11 3.38 -17.19
C ALA A 651 0.13 2.54 -15.90
N GLY A 652 1.19 1.74 -15.71
CA GLY A 652 1.33 0.84 -14.58
C GLY A 652 0.61 -0.51 -14.77
N ARG A 653 1.10 -1.52 -14.06
CA ARG A 653 0.70 -2.92 -14.25
C ARG A 653 -0.81 -3.17 -14.13
N ASN A 654 -1.49 -2.55 -13.17
CA ASN A 654 -2.92 -2.79 -12.96
C ASN A 654 -3.76 -2.29 -14.16
N VAL A 655 -3.46 -1.10 -14.65
CA VAL A 655 -4.10 -0.55 -15.86
C VAL A 655 -3.78 -1.43 -17.06
N HIS A 656 -2.54 -1.90 -17.19
CA HIS A 656 -2.14 -2.77 -18.31
C HIS A 656 -2.85 -4.12 -18.27
N ILE A 657 -3.15 -4.70 -17.11
CA ILE A 657 -3.95 -5.93 -16.99
C ILE A 657 -5.36 -5.69 -17.58
N GLY A 658 -6.05 -4.64 -17.12
CA GLY A 658 -7.37 -4.28 -17.64
C GLY A 658 -7.35 -3.98 -19.14
N LEU A 659 -6.36 -3.21 -19.59
CA LEU A 659 -6.19 -2.84 -20.98
C LEU A 659 -5.91 -4.06 -21.86
N ALA A 660 -4.99 -4.95 -21.48
CA ALA A 660 -4.66 -6.14 -22.26
C ALA A 660 -5.87 -7.07 -22.44
N GLN A 661 -6.66 -7.28 -21.38
CA GLN A 661 -7.88 -8.08 -21.43
C GLN A 661 -8.96 -7.45 -22.31
N LEU A 662 -9.17 -6.14 -22.15
CA LEU A 662 -10.12 -5.38 -22.97
C LEU A 662 -9.75 -5.42 -24.47
N LEU A 663 -8.48 -5.18 -24.79
CA LEU A 663 -8.00 -5.21 -26.18
C LEU A 663 -8.12 -6.61 -26.79
N ALA A 664 -7.71 -7.65 -26.07
CA ALA A 664 -7.86 -9.03 -26.52
C ALA A 664 -9.33 -9.39 -26.81
N TRP A 665 -10.24 -8.97 -25.92
CA TRP A 665 -11.66 -9.17 -26.10
C TRP A 665 -12.22 -8.41 -27.31
N ARG A 666 -11.83 -7.14 -27.50
CA ARG A 666 -12.25 -6.35 -28.68
C ARG A 666 -11.72 -6.93 -29.98
N LEU A 667 -10.45 -7.35 -29.99
CA LEU A 667 -9.84 -8.03 -31.14
C LEU A 667 -10.52 -9.35 -31.47
N ALA A 668 -10.92 -10.14 -30.44
CA ALA A 668 -11.64 -11.41 -30.63
C ALA A 668 -13.04 -11.20 -31.24
N ARG A 669 -13.68 -10.06 -31.00
CA ARG A 669 -14.97 -9.70 -31.62
C ARG A 669 -14.84 -9.36 -33.09
N GLU A 670 -13.75 -8.76 -33.50
CA GLU A 670 -13.48 -8.45 -34.92
C GLU A 670 -13.13 -9.73 -35.69
N ALA A 671 -12.29 -10.59 -35.13
CA ALA A 671 -11.92 -11.86 -35.75
C ALA A 671 -11.64 -12.91 -34.68
N PRO A 672 -12.24 -14.11 -34.78
CA PRO A 672 -11.98 -15.20 -33.83
C PRO A 672 -10.49 -15.53 -33.75
N ASN A 673 -9.92 -15.44 -32.54
CA ASN A 673 -8.51 -15.70 -32.29
C ASN A 673 -8.33 -16.13 -30.82
N THR A 674 -7.17 -16.74 -30.50
CA THR A 674 -6.78 -17.08 -29.15
C THR A 674 -5.61 -16.20 -28.73
N PHE A 675 -5.72 -15.61 -27.55
CA PHE A 675 -4.75 -14.67 -27.05
C PHE A 675 -4.14 -15.16 -25.73
N SER A 676 -2.81 -14.96 -25.58
CA SER A 676 -2.10 -15.01 -24.30
C SER A 676 -1.59 -13.61 -23.99
N LEU A 677 -1.69 -13.22 -22.71
CA LEU A 677 -1.40 -11.86 -22.26
C LEU A 677 -0.21 -11.84 -21.32
N SER A 678 0.65 -10.85 -21.44
CA SER A 678 1.70 -10.55 -20.48
C SER A 678 1.76 -9.05 -20.22
N VAL A 679 2.04 -8.63 -19.01
CA VAL A 679 2.06 -7.21 -18.62
C VAL A 679 3.18 -6.90 -17.63
N ASN A 680 3.74 -5.69 -17.74
CA ASN A 680 4.60 -5.09 -16.75
C ASN A 680 4.16 -3.63 -16.46
N ASP A 681 4.97 -2.87 -15.73
CA ASP A 681 4.62 -1.48 -15.39
C ASP A 681 4.72 -0.51 -16.58
N TYR A 682 5.41 -0.87 -17.65
CA TYR A 682 5.69 0.00 -18.81
C TYR A 682 4.83 -0.33 -20.02
N GLY A 683 4.44 -1.59 -20.19
CA GLY A 683 3.70 -2.05 -21.36
C GLY A 683 2.99 -3.39 -21.20
N LEU A 684 2.44 -3.85 -22.29
CA LEU A 684 1.71 -5.12 -22.38
C LEU A 684 2.06 -5.87 -23.68
N GLU A 685 1.91 -7.19 -23.65
CA GLU A 685 2.02 -8.10 -24.79
C GLU A 685 0.68 -8.82 -24.99
N ILE A 686 0.25 -8.86 -26.25
CA ILE A 686 -0.84 -9.72 -26.73
C ILE A 686 -0.22 -10.70 -27.72
N LEU A 687 -0.09 -11.97 -27.33
CA LEU A 687 0.33 -13.05 -28.22
C LEU A 687 -0.90 -13.68 -28.86
N ALA A 688 -1.00 -13.61 -30.18
CA ALA A 688 -2.08 -14.15 -30.98
C ALA A 688 -1.63 -15.38 -31.76
N VAL A 689 -2.50 -16.38 -31.88
CA VAL A 689 -2.26 -17.56 -32.71
C VAL A 689 -2.30 -17.21 -34.20
N GLN A 690 -3.24 -16.37 -34.61
CA GLN A 690 -3.36 -15.84 -35.95
C GLN A 690 -2.94 -14.36 -36.00
N PRO A 691 -2.41 -13.88 -37.13
CA PRO A 691 -2.03 -12.47 -37.27
C PRO A 691 -3.23 -11.55 -37.05
N VAL A 692 -3.01 -10.48 -36.28
CA VAL A 692 -4.03 -9.43 -36.11
C VAL A 692 -4.08 -8.55 -37.35
N ALA A 693 -5.27 -8.45 -37.99
CA ALA A 693 -5.47 -7.65 -39.17
C ALA A 693 -5.21 -6.16 -38.90
N GLU A 694 -4.62 -5.49 -39.86
CA GLU A 694 -4.29 -4.06 -39.77
C GLU A 694 -5.54 -3.19 -39.50
N ALA A 695 -6.67 -3.55 -40.12
CA ALA A 695 -7.94 -2.85 -39.91
C ALA A 695 -8.47 -2.96 -38.47
N ALA A 696 -8.17 -4.05 -37.78
CA ALA A 696 -8.56 -4.26 -36.38
C ALA A 696 -7.76 -3.36 -35.40
N LEU A 697 -6.62 -2.81 -35.82
CA LEU A 697 -5.78 -1.88 -35.04
C LEU A 697 -6.23 -0.41 -35.23
N ASN A 698 -7.53 -0.17 -35.27
CA ASN A 698 -8.09 1.18 -35.33
C ASN A 698 -8.16 1.79 -33.92
N PRO A 699 -7.42 2.88 -33.60
CA PRO A 699 -7.42 3.49 -32.29
C PRO A 699 -8.80 3.93 -31.80
N ALA A 700 -9.63 4.46 -32.68
CA ALA A 700 -10.97 4.94 -32.32
C ALA A 700 -11.89 3.82 -31.81
N VAL A 701 -11.70 2.58 -32.29
CA VAL A 701 -12.45 1.41 -31.87
C VAL A 701 -11.78 0.73 -30.67
N LEU A 702 -10.47 0.46 -30.77
CA LEU A 702 -9.73 -0.27 -29.76
C LEU A 702 -9.71 0.45 -28.41
N PHE A 703 -9.56 1.77 -28.42
CA PHE A 703 -9.46 2.58 -27.21
C PHE A 703 -10.75 3.37 -26.90
N SER A 704 -11.88 3.03 -27.54
CA SER A 704 -13.17 3.64 -27.22
C SER A 704 -13.52 3.49 -25.74
N THR A 705 -14.05 4.56 -25.14
CA THR A 705 -14.61 4.52 -23.79
C THR A 705 -16.13 4.33 -23.77
N GLU A 706 -16.76 4.25 -24.94
CA GLU A 706 -18.19 3.97 -25.06
C GLU A 706 -18.47 2.52 -24.64
N GLY A 707 -19.43 2.33 -23.74
CA GLY A 707 -19.75 1.00 -23.20
C GLY A 707 -18.63 0.35 -22.38
N LEU A 708 -17.59 1.11 -21.97
CA LEU A 708 -16.37 0.57 -21.35
C LEU A 708 -16.63 -0.38 -20.19
N LEU A 709 -17.56 -0.02 -19.29
CA LEU A 709 -17.84 -0.85 -18.12
C LEU A 709 -18.39 -2.23 -18.52
N ALA A 710 -19.29 -2.28 -19.48
CA ALA A 710 -19.86 -3.52 -20.01
C ALA A 710 -18.77 -4.35 -20.71
N ASP A 711 -17.92 -3.71 -21.52
CA ASP A 711 -16.81 -4.36 -22.21
C ASP A 711 -15.79 -4.95 -21.24
N VAL A 712 -15.42 -4.18 -20.22
CA VAL A 712 -14.48 -4.64 -19.16
C VAL A 712 -15.07 -5.83 -18.41
N LEU A 713 -16.32 -5.77 -17.98
CA LEU A 713 -16.99 -6.89 -17.30
C LEU A 713 -17.12 -8.14 -18.19
N ALA A 714 -17.34 -7.95 -19.49
CA ALA A 714 -17.42 -9.06 -20.46
C ALA A 714 -16.03 -9.65 -20.79
N SER A 715 -14.99 -8.81 -20.81
CA SER A 715 -13.60 -9.22 -21.09
C SER A 715 -12.93 -9.98 -19.93
N LEU A 716 -13.42 -9.76 -18.72
CA LEU A 716 -12.92 -10.40 -17.51
C LEU A 716 -13.66 -11.72 -17.26
N ASN A 717 -12.98 -12.69 -16.64
CA ASN A 717 -13.67 -13.70 -15.84
C ASN A 717 -14.17 -13.01 -14.54
N SER A 718 -15.08 -12.04 -14.73
CA SER A 718 -15.54 -11.11 -13.70
C SER A 718 -16.11 -11.84 -12.48
N GLY A 719 -16.73 -12.99 -12.70
CA GLY A 719 -17.26 -13.84 -11.63
C GLY A 719 -16.17 -14.34 -10.68
N GLU A 720 -15.02 -14.77 -11.20
CA GLU A 720 -13.93 -15.30 -10.38
C GLU A 720 -13.20 -14.20 -9.59
N LEU A 721 -12.94 -13.04 -10.21
CA LEU A 721 -12.33 -11.90 -9.53
C LEU A 721 -13.28 -11.33 -8.46
N ALA A 722 -14.56 -11.17 -8.78
CA ALA A 722 -15.57 -10.72 -7.82
C ALA A 722 -15.72 -11.72 -6.66
N GLN A 723 -15.71 -13.02 -6.93
CA GLN A 723 -15.75 -14.07 -5.89
C GLN A 723 -14.53 -14.03 -4.98
N ARG A 724 -13.34 -13.78 -5.55
CA ARG A 724 -12.11 -13.59 -4.77
C ARG A 724 -12.20 -12.34 -3.90
N ARG A 725 -12.69 -11.21 -4.44
CA ARG A 725 -12.87 -9.96 -3.70
C ARG A 725 -13.95 -10.06 -2.63
N PHE A 726 -15.05 -10.74 -2.97
CA PHE A 726 -16.15 -11.00 -2.04
C PHE A 726 -15.70 -11.71 -0.76
N ARG A 727 -14.62 -12.48 -0.80
CA ARG A 727 -14.05 -13.14 0.38
C ARG A 727 -13.66 -12.15 1.48
N GLU A 728 -13.03 -11.03 1.10
CA GLU A 728 -12.69 -9.96 2.03
C GLU A 728 -13.96 -9.27 2.55
N ILE A 729 -14.87 -8.94 1.65
CA ILE A 729 -16.15 -8.31 1.95
C ILE A 729 -16.96 -9.17 2.92
N ALA A 730 -17.09 -10.48 2.66
CA ALA A 730 -17.82 -11.41 3.51
C ALA A 730 -17.24 -11.51 4.94
N ARG A 731 -15.92 -11.38 5.08
CA ARG A 731 -15.28 -11.35 6.39
C ARG A 731 -15.53 -10.02 7.12
N VAL A 732 -15.35 -8.90 6.46
CA VAL A 732 -15.61 -7.57 7.04
C VAL A 732 -17.09 -7.43 7.42
N ALA A 733 -18.00 -7.85 6.54
CA ALA A 733 -19.43 -7.85 6.80
C ALA A 733 -19.90 -8.87 7.86
N GLY A 734 -18.99 -9.71 8.40
CA GLY A 734 -19.31 -10.68 9.44
C GLY A 734 -20.09 -11.91 9.00
N LEU A 735 -20.10 -12.24 7.70
CA LEU A 735 -20.71 -13.46 7.15
C LEU A 735 -19.84 -14.69 7.42
N VAL A 736 -18.53 -14.54 7.39
CA VAL A 736 -17.58 -15.64 7.56
C VAL A 736 -16.77 -15.43 8.83
N PHE A 737 -16.92 -16.34 9.79
CA PHE A 737 -16.19 -16.29 11.05
C PHE A 737 -14.84 -17.04 10.98
N GLY A 738 -13.76 -16.35 11.34
CA GLY A 738 -12.38 -16.85 11.27
C GLY A 738 -12.01 -17.93 12.31
N GLY A 739 -12.90 -18.23 13.25
CA GLY A 739 -12.64 -19.17 14.36
C GLY A 739 -12.37 -18.45 15.68
N TYR A 740 -12.33 -19.22 16.76
CA TYR A 740 -12.01 -18.73 18.11
C TYR A 740 -10.48 -18.71 18.34
N PRO A 741 -9.97 -17.90 19.28
CA PRO A 741 -8.59 -18.01 19.72
C PRO A 741 -8.27 -19.43 20.18
N GLY A 742 -7.23 -20.05 19.62
CA GLY A 742 -6.86 -21.44 19.86
C GLY A 742 -7.50 -22.46 18.92
N ALA A 743 -8.54 -22.09 18.14
CA ALA A 743 -9.20 -22.91 17.14
C ALA A 743 -9.52 -22.11 15.85
N PRO A 744 -8.52 -21.58 15.14
CA PRO A 744 -8.72 -20.84 13.90
C PRO A 744 -9.18 -21.80 12.79
N LYS A 745 -10.01 -21.28 11.87
CA LYS A 745 -10.35 -22.01 10.64
C LYS A 745 -9.21 -21.90 9.62
N SER A 746 -8.99 -22.99 8.86
CA SER A 746 -8.02 -22.99 7.77
C SER A 746 -8.45 -22.06 6.61
N MET A 747 -7.50 -21.64 5.77
CA MET A 747 -7.80 -20.85 4.57
C MET A 747 -8.79 -21.59 3.67
N ARG A 748 -8.62 -22.90 3.50
CA ARG A 748 -9.52 -23.71 2.67
C ARG A 748 -10.97 -23.69 3.18
N GLN A 749 -11.18 -23.75 4.51
CA GLN A 749 -12.50 -23.62 5.12
C GLN A 749 -13.10 -22.21 4.93
N LEU A 750 -12.27 -21.17 5.08
CA LEU A 750 -12.70 -19.79 4.89
C LEU A 750 -13.04 -19.50 3.42
N GLN A 751 -12.25 -20.03 2.49
CA GLN A 751 -12.51 -19.95 1.06
C GLN A 751 -13.80 -20.66 0.67
N ALA A 752 -13.98 -21.91 1.12
CA ALA A 752 -15.19 -22.69 0.84
C ALA A 752 -16.43 -21.97 1.37
N SER A 753 -16.39 -21.45 2.61
CA SER A 753 -17.49 -20.68 3.18
C SER A 753 -17.80 -19.43 2.38
N SER A 754 -16.79 -18.63 2.02
CA SER A 754 -16.98 -17.39 1.26
C SER A 754 -17.51 -17.64 -0.14
N SER A 755 -17.01 -18.69 -0.82
CA SER A 755 -17.49 -19.10 -2.15
C SER A 755 -18.94 -19.58 -2.09
N LEU A 756 -19.32 -20.32 -1.04
CA LEU A 756 -20.71 -20.74 -0.84
C LEU A 756 -21.65 -19.53 -0.70
N PHE A 757 -21.28 -18.52 0.13
CA PHE A 757 -22.10 -17.30 0.25
C PHE A 757 -22.21 -16.55 -1.07
N PHE A 758 -21.12 -16.43 -1.81
CA PHE A 758 -21.13 -15.77 -3.13
C PHE A 758 -22.11 -16.44 -4.08
N GLU A 759 -22.08 -17.79 -4.18
CA GLU A 759 -22.98 -18.54 -5.06
C GLU A 759 -24.42 -18.52 -4.57
N VAL A 760 -24.65 -18.60 -3.25
CA VAL A 760 -26.00 -18.50 -2.66
C VAL A 760 -26.61 -17.14 -2.96
N PHE A 761 -25.88 -16.05 -2.73
CA PHE A 761 -26.39 -14.71 -3.00
C PHE A 761 -26.62 -14.51 -4.50
N ARG A 762 -25.70 -14.94 -5.36
CA ARG A 762 -25.86 -14.83 -6.81
C ARG A 762 -27.11 -15.54 -7.31
N LYS A 763 -27.43 -16.69 -6.73
CA LYS A 763 -28.55 -17.55 -7.16
C LYS A 763 -29.89 -17.17 -6.53
N TYR A 764 -29.91 -16.80 -5.26
CA TYR A 764 -31.13 -16.65 -4.46
C TYR A 764 -31.36 -15.22 -3.92
N ASP A 765 -30.37 -14.34 -4.01
CA ASP A 765 -30.41 -12.94 -3.55
C ASP A 765 -29.56 -12.07 -4.48
N ALA A 766 -29.89 -12.11 -5.79
CA ALA A 766 -29.13 -11.38 -6.81
C ALA A 766 -29.10 -9.85 -6.60
N GLY A 767 -30.07 -9.33 -5.83
CA GLY A 767 -30.12 -7.92 -5.40
C GLY A 767 -29.19 -7.58 -4.24
N ASN A 768 -28.42 -8.53 -3.71
CA ASN A 768 -27.52 -8.31 -2.59
C ASN A 768 -26.42 -7.30 -2.94
N ARG A 769 -26.42 -6.15 -2.25
CA ARG A 769 -25.52 -5.03 -2.57
C ARG A 769 -24.04 -5.31 -2.29
N LEU A 770 -23.68 -6.36 -1.51
CA LEU A 770 -22.31 -6.80 -1.32
C LEU A 770 -21.72 -7.47 -2.57
N LEU A 771 -22.54 -8.12 -3.40
CA LEU A 771 -22.11 -8.63 -4.71
C LEU A 771 -21.68 -7.47 -5.63
N GLY A 772 -22.54 -6.46 -5.77
CA GLY A 772 -22.23 -5.27 -6.55
C GLY A 772 -21.05 -4.48 -5.96
N GLN A 773 -20.83 -4.50 -4.64
CA GLN A 773 -19.64 -3.92 -4.03
C GLN A 773 -18.38 -4.69 -4.45
N ALA A 774 -18.42 -6.03 -4.49
CA ALA A 774 -17.28 -6.83 -4.93
C ALA A 774 -16.86 -6.49 -6.37
N GLU A 775 -17.82 -6.36 -7.27
CA GLU A 775 -17.56 -5.92 -8.65
C GLU A 775 -16.98 -4.51 -8.72
N ARG A 776 -17.57 -3.54 -7.99
CA ARG A 776 -17.03 -2.17 -7.94
C ARG A 776 -15.61 -2.12 -7.36
N GLU A 777 -15.31 -2.89 -6.30
CA GLU A 777 -13.97 -2.93 -5.72
C GLU A 777 -12.94 -3.55 -6.67
N VAL A 778 -13.28 -4.60 -7.42
CA VAL A 778 -12.42 -5.15 -8.48
C VAL A 778 -12.11 -4.08 -9.53
N LEU A 779 -13.14 -3.41 -10.03
CA LEU A 779 -12.99 -2.35 -11.01
C LEU A 779 -12.13 -1.18 -10.50
N ALA A 780 -12.38 -0.73 -9.26
CA ALA A 780 -11.71 0.43 -8.71
C ALA A 780 -10.27 0.15 -8.23
N GLN A 781 -10.03 -0.99 -7.59
CA GLN A 781 -8.78 -1.26 -6.88
C GLN A 781 -7.83 -2.21 -7.62
N GLU A 782 -8.37 -3.22 -8.35
CA GLU A 782 -7.54 -4.17 -9.08
C GLU A 782 -7.25 -3.69 -10.51
N LEU A 783 -8.21 -3.05 -11.16
CA LEU A 783 -8.08 -2.55 -12.54
C LEU A 783 -7.90 -1.05 -12.63
N GLU A 784 -8.05 -0.33 -11.54
CA GLU A 784 -7.94 1.14 -11.49
C GLU A 784 -8.74 1.80 -12.64
N VAL A 785 -10.03 1.45 -12.79
CA VAL A 785 -10.87 1.81 -13.97
C VAL A 785 -10.83 3.29 -14.29
N SER A 786 -10.73 4.18 -13.31
CA SER A 786 -10.58 5.62 -13.57
C SER A 786 -9.29 5.93 -14.33
N ARG A 787 -8.16 5.31 -13.94
CA ARG A 787 -6.88 5.42 -14.67
C ARG A 787 -6.94 4.73 -16.03
N LEU A 788 -7.60 3.57 -16.10
CA LEU A 788 -7.83 2.86 -17.37
C LEU A 788 -8.62 3.74 -18.34
N THR A 789 -9.71 4.39 -17.87
CA THR A 789 -10.52 5.32 -18.70
C THR A 789 -9.68 6.49 -19.19
N ALA A 790 -8.94 7.16 -18.30
CA ALA A 790 -8.05 8.27 -18.70
C ALA A 790 -6.96 7.81 -19.69
N THR A 791 -6.42 6.61 -19.49
CA THR A 791 -5.44 6.00 -20.40
C THR A 791 -6.07 5.75 -21.77
N LEU A 792 -7.26 5.15 -21.83
CA LEU A 792 -7.98 4.92 -23.10
C LEU A 792 -8.27 6.21 -23.85
N GLN A 793 -8.77 7.24 -23.15
CA GLN A 793 -9.00 8.57 -23.73
C GLN A 793 -7.72 9.17 -24.34
N ARG A 794 -6.61 9.08 -23.61
CA ARG A 794 -5.30 9.52 -24.08
C ARG A 794 -4.86 8.72 -25.31
N LEU A 795 -4.96 7.39 -25.29
CA LEU A 795 -4.53 6.53 -26.39
C LEU A 795 -5.40 6.67 -27.64
N ALA A 796 -6.70 6.92 -27.50
CA ALA A 796 -7.61 7.15 -28.61
C ALA A 796 -7.23 8.40 -29.43
N ALA A 797 -6.61 9.39 -28.78
CA ALA A 797 -6.16 10.63 -29.42
C ALA A 797 -4.76 10.53 -30.04
N LEU A 798 -4.02 9.44 -29.81
CA LEU A 798 -2.64 9.29 -30.26
C LEU A 798 -2.55 8.46 -31.57
N PRO A 799 -1.66 8.85 -32.50
CA PRO A 799 -1.34 8.01 -33.64
C PRO A 799 -0.58 6.76 -33.21
N LEU A 800 -0.84 5.62 -33.86
CA LEU A 800 -0.08 4.40 -33.65
C LEU A 800 1.25 4.45 -34.42
N GLN A 801 2.35 4.36 -33.73
CA GLN A 801 3.70 4.22 -34.28
C GLN A 801 4.02 2.73 -34.36
N ARG A 802 3.82 2.13 -35.51
CA ARG A 802 3.95 0.70 -35.78
C ARG A 802 5.35 0.34 -36.24
N VAL A 803 5.94 -0.70 -35.64
CA VAL A 803 7.26 -1.21 -36.01
C VAL A 803 7.21 -2.73 -36.10
N ASP A 804 7.64 -3.29 -37.22
CA ASP A 804 7.84 -4.72 -37.42
C ASP A 804 9.25 -5.10 -36.96
N LEU A 805 9.36 -5.93 -35.94
CA LEU A 805 10.62 -6.34 -35.34
C LEU A 805 11.20 -7.56 -36.05
N ALA A 806 12.49 -7.53 -36.31
CA ALA A 806 13.25 -8.70 -36.79
C ALA A 806 13.71 -9.59 -35.59
N ALA A 807 13.87 -9.01 -34.41
CA ALA A 807 14.26 -9.67 -33.17
C ALA A 807 13.62 -8.92 -31.97
N PRO A 808 13.54 -9.54 -30.78
CA PRO A 808 13.00 -8.86 -29.60
C PRO A 808 13.72 -7.55 -29.29
N SER A 809 12.97 -6.47 -29.18
CA SER A 809 13.50 -5.18 -28.73
C SER A 809 13.84 -5.20 -27.23
N PRO A 810 14.68 -4.28 -26.74
CA PRO A 810 14.95 -4.14 -25.31
C PRO A 810 13.70 -3.95 -24.45
N PHE A 811 12.65 -3.29 -24.96
CA PHE A 811 11.40 -3.09 -24.23
C PHE A 811 10.44 -4.28 -24.33
N ALA A 812 10.48 -5.05 -25.43
CA ALA A 812 9.70 -6.28 -25.60
C ALA A 812 10.25 -7.43 -24.72
N LEU A 813 11.57 -7.50 -24.52
CA LEU A 813 12.22 -8.61 -23.81
C LEU A 813 11.68 -8.85 -22.38
N PRO A 814 11.49 -7.83 -21.53
CA PRO A 814 10.91 -8.03 -20.19
C PRO A 814 9.49 -8.61 -20.22
N LEU A 815 8.68 -8.29 -21.21
CA LEU A 815 7.33 -8.83 -21.38
C LEU A 815 7.36 -10.30 -21.78
N LEU A 816 8.24 -10.66 -22.71
CA LEU A 816 8.49 -12.05 -23.08
C LEU A 816 8.96 -12.88 -21.88
N VAL A 817 9.88 -12.35 -21.06
CA VAL A 817 10.38 -13.01 -19.86
C VAL A 817 9.28 -13.23 -18.83
N GLU A 818 8.40 -12.25 -18.61
CA GLU A 818 7.29 -12.35 -17.66
C GLU A 818 6.32 -13.47 -18.09
N ARG A 819 5.99 -13.58 -19.37
CA ARG A 819 5.16 -14.66 -19.92
C ARG A 819 5.80 -16.04 -19.74
N LEU A 820 7.11 -16.14 -19.98
CA LEU A 820 7.83 -17.41 -19.82
C LEU A 820 7.88 -17.92 -18.39
N ARG A 821 7.78 -17.02 -17.39
CA ARG A 821 7.71 -17.40 -15.97
C ARG A 821 6.37 -18.03 -15.59
N GLU A 822 5.31 -17.63 -16.27
CA GLU A 822 3.96 -18.15 -16.02
C GLU A 822 3.73 -19.52 -16.69
N GLN A 823 4.53 -19.87 -17.69
CA GLN A 823 4.44 -21.16 -18.38
C GLN A 823 5.26 -22.23 -17.66
N LEU A 824 4.68 -23.39 -17.42
CA LEU A 824 5.38 -24.60 -17.02
C LEU A 824 6.17 -25.14 -18.24
N SER A 825 7.46 -24.77 -18.34
CA SER A 825 8.35 -25.20 -19.40
C SER A 825 9.36 -26.22 -18.88
N THR A 826 9.68 -27.24 -19.69
CA THR A 826 10.75 -28.19 -19.43
C THR A 826 12.14 -27.60 -19.66
N GLU A 827 12.24 -26.51 -20.43
CA GLU A 827 13.49 -25.76 -20.65
C GLU A 827 13.74 -24.82 -19.47
N LYS A 828 14.99 -24.75 -19.01
CA LYS A 828 15.37 -23.81 -17.96
C LYS A 828 15.16 -22.38 -18.46
N LEU A 829 14.49 -21.55 -17.68
CA LEU A 829 14.21 -20.14 -18.00
C LEU A 829 15.47 -19.38 -18.41
N LYS A 830 16.62 -19.71 -17.80
CA LYS A 830 17.91 -19.10 -18.11
C LYS A 830 18.36 -19.38 -19.55
N ASP A 831 18.29 -20.65 -19.99
CA ASP A 831 18.77 -21.04 -21.33
C ASP A 831 17.92 -20.38 -22.44
N ARG A 832 16.64 -20.18 -22.16
CA ARG A 832 15.73 -19.50 -23.07
C ARG A 832 15.94 -17.97 -23.12
N LEU A 833 16.25 -17.38 -21.96
CA LEU A 833 16.62 -15.98 -21.86
C LEU A 833 17.93 -15.68 -22.60
N ASP A 834 18.95 -16.51 -22.39
CA ASP A 834 20.25 -16.39 -23.04
C ASP A 834 20.11 -16.47 -24.57
N ARG A 835 19.22 -17.33 -25.06
CA ARG A 835 18.92 -17.43 -26.49
C ARG A 835 18.25 -16.17 -27.07
N LEU A 836 17.22 -15.63 -26.38
CA LEU A 836 16.54 -14.40 -26.80
C LEU A 836 17.49 -13.20 -26.80
N LEU A 837 18.38 -13.11 -25.83
CA LEU A 837 19.42 -12.09 -25.80
C LEU A 837 20.41 -12.24 -26.97
N ALA A 838 20.86 -13.47 -27.24
CA ALA A 838 21.76 -13.74 -28.37
C ALA A 838 21.10 -13.41 -29.73
N GLU A 839 19.80 -13.67 -29.91
CA GLU A 839 19.05 -13.28 -31.11
C GLU A 839 18.99 -11.75 -31.25
N ALA A 840 18.75 -11.03 -30.18
CA ALA A 840 18.72 -9.57 -30.20
C ALA A 840 20.12 -8.97 -30.47
N GLU A 841 21.17 -9.51 -29.85
CA GLU A 841 22.57 -9.11 -30.08
C GLU A 841 23.01 -9.39 -31.53
N ALA A 842 22.61 -10.52 -32.10
CA ALA A 842 22.89 -10.85 -33.50
C ALA A 842 22.22 -9.89 -34.47
N ALA A 843 21.01 -9.44 -34.16
CA ALA A 843 20.29 -8.44 -34.99
C ALA A 843 20.92 -7.04 -34.91
N LEU A 844 21.63 -6.73 -33.84
CA LEU A 844 22.39 -5.48 -33.68
C LEU A 844 23.77 -5.50 -34.32
N ALA A 845 24.32 -6.69 -34.63
CA ALA A 845 25.63 -6.81 -35.24
C ALA A 845 25.64 -6.18 -36.65
N PRO A 846 26.70 -5.45 -37.04
CA PRO A 846 26.81 -4.88 -38.37
C PRO A 846 26.75 -6.00 -39.43
N ALA A 847 25.97 -5.78 -40.50
CA ALA A 847 25.87 -6.74 -41.59
C ALA A 847 27.27 -7.13 -42.09
N PRO A 848 27.57 -8.42 -42.27
CA PRO A 848 28.88 -8.84 -42.74
C PRO A 848 29.15 -8.18 -44.09
N ALA A 849 30.31 -7.53 -44.21
CA ALA A 849 30.69 -6.84 -45.42
C ALA A 849 30.54 -7.81 -46.64
N PRO A 850 29.94 -7.34 -47.76
CA PRO A 850 29.71 -8.21 -48.93
C PRO A 850 31.03 -8.81 -49.34
N ARG A 851 31.16 -10.16 -49.31
CA ARG A 851 32.33 -10.87 -49.80
C ARG A 851 32.55 -10.44 -51.22
N ARG A 852 33.64 -9.68 -51.54
CA ARG A 852 34.10 -9.39 -52.85
C ARG A 852 34.30 -10.72 -53.58
N ARG A 853 33.43 -11.05 -54.55
CA ARG A 853 33.66 -12.16 -55.49
C ARG A 853 35.01 -11.93 -56.15
N ALA A 854 35.97 -12.78 -55.81
CA ALA A 854 37.22 -12.80 -56.57
C ALA A 854 36.90 -13.08 -58.05
N ARG A 855 37.18 -12.10 -58.92
CA ARG A 855 37.12 -12.30 -60.35
C ARG A 855 38.21 -13.30 -60.68
N LEU A 856 37.82 -14.54 -60.99
CA LEU A 856 38.67 -15.48 -61.68
C LEU A 856 39.14 -14.82 -63.00
N ARG A 857 40.39 -14.42 -63.08
CA ARG A 857 41.04 -14.08 -64.32
C ARG A 857 41.14 -15.37 -65.13
N SER A 858 40.33 -15.50 -66.19
CA SER A 858 40.60 -16.42 -67.31
C SER A 858 41.81 -15.90 -68.03
N GLY A 859 42.96 -16.54 -67.85
CA GLY A 859 44.13 -16.37 -68.69
C GLY A 859 44.09 -17.43 -69.77
N ALA A 860 44.25 -16.98 -71.02
CA ALA A 860 44.38 -17.78 -72.19
C ALA A 860 45.67 -18.56 -72.22
#